data_857c46b86f6d81db19f248456797058b
#
_entry.id   857c46b86f6d81db19f248456797058b
#
_cell.length_a   1.000
_cell.length_b   1.000
_cell.length_c   1.000
_cell.angle_alpha   90.00
_cell.angle_beta   90.00
_cell.angle_gamma   90.00
#
_symmetry.space_group_name_H-M   'P 1'
#
loop_
_entity.id
_entity.type
_entity.pdbx_description
1 polymer ?
#
loop_
_entity_poly.entity_id
_entity_poly.type
_entity_poly.pdbx_seq_one_letter_code
_entity_poly.pdbx_strand_id
1 'polypeptide(L)'
;MSVATFGPASSHLHLWSNGIMPRRAGPDLSWFAAPLAARTPQAWIACIDAALAEGRTPHASQDVRTLMERFRDACVFDPPNLAPRVHPDLLEHTGTTRVLLIDEPLPDSLSRSKSGRIRLFTDMVDAVHREHPDSEIWLARNGVRRVGEYLSSHVSLPAKTLRQLDASGSLCASIAHFDHVYTVSAGEGLQALLHGIPLHVFGTPYYAGWGLTHDHVPQPARNTQASLDTLFATVFLRLARHIDPVTRNPGTLDALLATIEAHRAAILRLADFPRLAGIRFQWWKRPYATPYLTAGGASLRWIDRPEQTRKDEHAVVWGGRSATGLPKDTPMIRLEDGFLHSTGLGSDHIAPCSQIIDRRGIYFDATRPSDLTAILNTAHFTDAELSRARQLRHDIANLGVTKYNLGRRRPTWSAPRDQRIVLVPGQVADDAAVRLGTQHIATAEDLLHEVRLRCPDAFIVYKPHPDVLSGNRRGLIDAASLANVVDRDSDLISLIEIADEVHTLSSLSGFEALIRGKRVHTYGLPFYSGWGLTNDALEQPWRTRELTLDMLTAGVLLRYPLYWDWSLRLFTTPEAIVRQLASTASRPLEKIEGDRLRLLRKAIRWSRNGLWYLAWQCRKSFELRTQPNTTPQRTFRSVHGE
;
A
#
# COMPACT_ATOMS: atom_id res chain seq x y z
N MET A 1 20.75 5.03 7.51
CA MET A 1 19.48 4.64 8.13
C MET A 1 19.47 5.18 9.55
N SER A 2 18.74 6.24 9.82
CA SER A 2 18.51 6.66 11.20
C SER A 2 17.50 5.69 11.79
N VAL A 3 17.96 4.83 12.69
CA VAL A 3 17.09 4.16 13.63
C VAL A 3 16.34 5.27 14.35
N ALA A 4 15.00 5.25 14.34
CA ALA A 4 14.23 6.18 15.14
C ALA A 4 14.68 6.00 16.59
N THR A 5 15.45 6.93 17.09
CA THR A 5 15.86 6.99 18.47
C THR A 5 14.61 7.36 19.25
N PHE A 6 13.97 6.36 19.86
CA PHE A 6 13.12 6.66 21.02
C PHE A 6 14.00 7.51 21.93
N GLY A 7 13.58 8.71 22.31
CA GLY A 7 14.40 9.69 23.03
C GLY A 7 15.16 9.13 24.25
N PRO A 8 15.89 9.93 25.02
CA PRO A 8 16.84 9.47 26.04
C PRO A 8 16.28 8.44 27.04
N ALA A 9 14.95 8.37 27.22
CA ALA A 9 14.29 7.33 27.99
C ALA A 9 14.37 5.91 27.39
N SER A 10 14.65 5.75 26.09
CA SER A 10 14.74 4.43 25.43
C SER A 10 16.12 3.78 25.55
N SER A 11 17.17 4.54 25.88
CA SER A 11 18.51 3.98 26.10
C SER A 11 18.58 3.03 27.32
N HIS A 12 17.54 3.03 28.16
CA HIS A 12 17.42 2.16 29.33
C HIS A 12 16.45 0.98 29.13
N LEU A 13 15.95 0.76 27.90
CA LEU A 13 15.04 -0.32 27.57
C LEU A 13 15.69 -1.38 26.69
N HIS A 14 15.37 -2.64 26.98
CA HIS A 14 15.60 -3.75 26.08
C HIS A 14 14.35 -3.91 25.19
N LEU A 15 14.55 -4.03 23.87
CA LEU A 15 13.47 -4.10 22.88
C LEU A 15 13.51 -5.45 22.15
N TRP A 16 12.37 -6.14 22.10
CA TRP A 16 12.18 -7.37 21.30
C TRP A 16 11.10 -7.13 20.24
N SER A 17 11.29 -7.71 19.06
CA SER A 17 10.21 -7.73 18.08
C SER A 17 8.98 -8.41 18.66
N ASN A 18 7.81 -7.79 18.47
CA ASN A 18 6.52 -8.34 18.92
C ASN A 18 5.78 -9.12 17.83
N GLY A 19 6.41 -9.34 16.69
CA GLY A 19 5.85 -10.09 15.59
C GLY A 19 4.79 -9.37 14.75
N ILE A 20 4.47 -8.12 15.07
CA ILE A 20 3.54 -7.33 14.25
C ILE A 20 4.15 -7.14 12.86
N MET A 21 3.44 -7.61 11.82
CA MET A 21 3.84 -7.57 10.42
C MET A 21 5.29 -8.04 10.22
N PRO A 22 5.60 -9.32 10.46
CA PRO A 22 6.97 -9.84 10.42
C PRO A 22 7.57 -9.63 9.02
N ARG A 23 8.71 -8.94 8.95
CA ARG A 23 9.29 -8.51 7.67
C ARG A 23 10.68 -9.06 7.45
N ARG A 24 10.96 -9.48 6.21
CA ARG A 24 12.32 -9.82 5.78
C ARG A 24 13.17 -8.61 5.43
N ALA A 25 12.53 -7.50 5.06
CA ALA A 25 13.19 -6.29 4.64
C ALA A 25 12.40 -5.05 5.06
N GLY A 26 13.08 -4.08 5.64
CA GLY A 26 12.51 -2.87 6.21
C GLY A 26 12.68 -2.82 7.73
N PRO A 27 12.48 -1.66 8.36
CA PRO A 27 12.57 -1.52 9.80
C PRO A 27 11.38 -2.16 10.49
N ASP A 28 11.58 -2.75 11.68
CA ASP A 28 10.47 -3.06 12.56
C ASP A 28 9.77 -1.76 12.98
N LEU A 29 8.47 -1.84 13.20
CA LEU A 29 7.64 -0.69 13.58
C LEU A 29 7.05 -0.83 14.98
N SER A 30 7.25 -1.97 15.64
CA SER A 30 6.72 -2.25 16.95
C SER A 30 7.61 -3.23 17.72
N TRP A 31 7.77 -2.99 19.03
CA TRP A 31 8.61 -3.79 19.92
C TRP A 31 7.95 -3.95 21.27
N PHE A 32 8.19 -5.09 21.91
CA PHE A 32 8.03 -5.23 23.34
C PHE A 32 9.18 -4.52 24.05
N ALA A 33 8.88 -3.73 25.07
CA ALA A 33 9.87 -2.98 25.81
C ALA A 33 9.91 -3.44 27.29
N ALA A 34 11.12 -3.62 27.81
CA ALA A 34 11.34 -3.93 29.22
C ALA A 34 12.57 -3.17 29.73
N PRO A 35 12.72 -2.98 31.06
CA PRO A 35 13.95 -2.43 31.63
C PRO A 35 15.19 -3.22 31.20
N LEU A 36 16.34 -2.58 31.08
CA LEU A 36 17.61 -3.23 30.69
C LEU A 36 17.98 -4.44 31.57
N ALA A 37 17.56 -4.46 32.82
CA ALA A 37 17.76 -5.59 33.72
C ALA A 37 16.95 -6.83 33.28
N ALA A 38 15.81 -6.65 32.60
CA ALA A 38 14.92 -7.71 32.17
C ALA A 38 15.34 -8.23 30.77
N ARG A 39 16.48 -8.93 30.69
CA ARG A 39 17.08 -9.42 29.44
C ARG A 39 16.60 -10.80 29.00
N THR A 40 15.68 -11.42 29.73
CA THR A 40 15.16 -12.74 29.39
C THR A 40 13.65 -12.67 29.14
N PRO A 41 13.07 -13.60 28.36
CA PRO A 41 11.62 -13.68 28.19
C PRO A 41 10.87 -13.81 29.54
N GLN A 42 11.42 -14.54 30.50
CA GLN A 42 10.83 -14.71 31.82
C GLN A 42 10.79 -13.38 32.60
N ALA A 43 11.87 -12.60 32.54
CA ALA A 43 11.92 -11.28 33.17
C ALA A 43 10.91 -10.29 32.54
N TRP A 44 10.70 -10.39 31.22
CA TRP A 44 9.67 -9.59 30.56
C TRP A 44 8.26 -10.01 30.95
N ILE A 45 7.99 -11.32 31.09
CA ILE A 45 6.72 -11.84 31.63
C ILE A 45 6.45 -11.30 33.04
N ALA A 46 7.47 -11.25 33.93
CA ALA A 46 7.35 -10.65 35.23
C ALA A 46 6.99 -9.14 35.17
N CYS A 47 7.43 -8.42 34.15
CA CYS A 47 6.99 -7.04 33.90
C CYS A 47 5.50 -6.96 33.53
N ILE A 48 4.98 -7.94 32.76
CA ILE A 48 3.55 -8.03 32.45
C ILE A 48 2.76 -8.28 33.75
N ASP A 49 3.17 -9.26 34.55
CA ASP A 49 2.51 -9.60 35.85
C ASP A 49 2.43 -8.39 36.77
N ALA A 50 3.57 -7.71 36.96
CA ALA A 50 3.61 -6.49 37.77
C ALA A 50 2.69 -5.39 37.22
N ALA A 51 2.65 -5.20 35.90
CA ALA A 51 1.79 -4.21 35.28
C ALA A 51 0.31 -4.54 35.37
N LEU A 52 -0.05 -5.83 35.31
CA LEU A 52 -1.43 -6.31 35.55
C LEU A 52 -1.85 -6.12 37.01
N ALA A 53 -0.96 -6.43 37.97
CA ALA A 53 -1.22 -6.24 39.39
C ALA A 53 -1.48 -4.78 39.81
N GLU A 54 -0.88 -3.82 39.10
CA GLU A 54 -1.14 -2.38 39.30
C GLU A 54 -2.56 -1.95 38.92
N GLY A 55 -3.30 -2.75 38.12
CA GLY A 55 -4.68 -2.50 37.72
C GLY A 55 -4.91 -1.22 36.88
N ARG A 56 -3.84 -0.58 36.40
CA ARG A 56 -3.91 0.64 35.59
C ARG A 56 -4.01 0.31 34.11
N THR A 57 -5.19 0.49 33.54
CA THR A 57 -5.36 0.50 32.07
C THR A 57 -5.25 1.92 31.51
N PRO A 58 -4.42 2.20 30.51
CA PRO A 58 -4.20 3.55 29.99
C PRO A 58 -5.37 4.11 29.16
N HIS A 59 -6.38 3.31 28.87
CA HIS A 59 -7.49 3.65 27.96
C HIS A 59 -8.84 3.19 28.48
N ALA A 60 -9.93 3.81 28.02
CA ALA A 60 -11.28 3.34 28.26
C ALA A 60 -11.49 1.94 27.64
N SER A 61 -12.29 1.09 28.28
CA SER A 61 -12.52 -0.28 27.80
C SER A 61 -13.06 -0.35 26.36
N GLN A 62 -13.86 0.62 25.94
CA GLN A 62 -14.39 0.68 24.58
C GLN A 62 -13.29 0.95 23.55
N ASP A 63 -12.34 1.83 23.83
CA ASP A 63 -11.22 2.13 22.92
C ASP A 63 -10.31 0.90 22.77
N VAL A 64 -10.09 0.15 23.84
CA VAL A 64 -9.30 -1.09 23.83
C VAL A 64 -9.96 -2.14 22.94
N ARG A 65 -11.26 -2.36 23.04
CA ARG A 65 -11.98 -3.34 22.19
C ARG A 65 -11.93 -2.96 20.72
N THR A 66 -12.15 -1.70 20.40
CA THR A 66 -12.04 -1.21 19.02
C THR A 66 -10.64 -1.46 18.45
N LEU A 67 -9.58 -1.23 19.23
CA LEU A 67 -8.21 -1.52 18.82
C LEU A 67 -7.96 -3.04 18.68
N MET A 68 -8.52 -3.86 19.56
CA MET A 68 -8.44 -5.33 19.46
C MET A 68 -9.11 -5.86 18.20
N GLU A 69 -10.30 -5.35 17.87
CA GLU A 69 -11.02 -5.72 16.64
C GLU A 69 -10.19 -5.33 15.41
N ARG A 70 -9.70 -4.12 15.32
CA ARG A 70 -8.83 -3.67 14.23
C ARG A 70 -7.53 -4.48 14.16
N PHE A 71 -6.90 -4.79 15.29
CA PHE A 71 -5.69 -5.60 15.38
C PHE A 71 -5.94 -7.02 14.82
N ARG A 72 -7.05 -7.63 15.19
CA ARG A 72 -7.52 -8.92 14.70
C ARG A 72 -7.74 -8.90 13.19
N ASP A 73 -8.55 -7.93 12.71
CA ASP A 73 -9.02 -7.87 11.32
C ASP A 73 -7.91 -7.42 10.34
N ALA A 74 -6.94 -6.65 10.83
CA ALA A 74 -5.76 -6.27 10.06
C ALA A 74 -4.76 -7.41 9.83
N CYS A 75 -4.99 -8.61 10.37
CA CYS A 75 -4.12 -9.78 10.20
C CYS A 75 -2.65 -9.43 10.48
N VAL A 76 -2.39 -8.83 11.65
CA VAL A 76 -1.10 -8.19 11.96
C VAL A 76 0.08 -9.16 12.04
N PHE A 77 -0.15 -10.45 12.33
CA PHE A 77 0.90 -11.46 12.42
C PHE A 77 1.27 -12.07 11.07
N ASP A 78 0.47 -11.86 10.04
CA ASP A 78 0.77 -12.39 8.71
C ASP A 78 1.90 -11.60 8.03
N PRO A 79 2.70 -12.27 7.17
CA PRO A 79 3.69 -11.59 6.33
C PRO A 79 3.06 -10.49 5.47
N PRO A 80 3.76 -9.38 5.20
CA PRO A 80 3.20 -8.25 4.47
C PRO A 80 2.73 -8.57 3.05
N ASN A 81 3.34 -9.55 2.39
CA ASN A 81 3.01 -9.95 1.02
C ASN A 81 1.90 -11.00 0.91
N LEU A 82 1.30 -11.41 2.04
CA LEU A 82 0.21 -12.38 2.06
C LEU A 82 -1.14 -11.64 2.10
N ALA A 83 -2.03 -11.99 1.17
CA ALA A 83 -3.38 -11.44 1.17
C ALA A 83 -4.18 -11.98 2.37
N PRO A 84 -4.95 -11.14 3.08
CA PRO A 84 -5.77 -11.57 4.20
C PRO A 84 -7.04 -12.29 3.70
N ARG A 85 -6.87 -13.50 3.15
CA ARG A 85 -7.96 -14.34 2.62
C ARG A 85 -8.02 -15.65 3.40
N VAL A 86 -9.25 -16.12 3.64
CA VAL A 86 -9.49 -17.46 4.17
C VAL A 86 -9.02 -18.50 3.15
N HIS A 87 -8.42 -19.59 3.63
CA HIS A 87 -8.05 -20.70 2.76
C HIS A 87 -9.30 -21.29 2.10
N PRO A 88 -9.33 -21.53 0.77
CA PRO A 88 -10.53 -21.95 0.05
C PRO A 88 -11.19 -23.21 0.62
N ASP A 89 -10.39 -24.21 0.98
CA ASP A 89 -10.91 -25.48 1.53
C ASP A 89 -11.60 -25.31 2.89
N LEU A 90 -11.35 -24.21 3.61
CA LEU A 90 -12.02 -23.92 4.89
C LEU A 90 -13.42 -23.32 4.70
N LEU A 91 -13.73 -22.82 3.50
CA LEU A 91 -15.05 -22.29 3.18
C LEU A 91 -16.09 -23.41 3.00
N GLU A 92 -15.66 -24.64 2.77
CA GLU A 92 -16.54 -25.82 2.70
C GLU A 92 -16.85 -26.30 4.12
N HIS A 93 -18.14 -26.49 4.43
CA HIS A 93 -18.57 -26.96 5.74
C HIS A 93 -18.62 -28.51 5.75
N THR A 94 -17.70 -29.13 6.47
CA THR A 94 -17.57 -30.60 6.50
C THR A 94 -18.32 -31.27 7.67
N GLY A 95 -18.80 -30.50 8.65
CA GLY A 95 -19.39 -31.02 9.90
C GLY A 95 -18.41 -31.74 10.82
N THR A 96 -17.11 -31.75 10.47
CA THR A 96 -16.02 -32.36 11.24
C THR A 96 -15.30 -31.29 12.06
N THR A 97 -14.96 -31.60 13.32
CA THR A 97 -14.14 -30.73 14.16
C THR A 97 -12.80 -30.44 13.49
N ARG A 98 -12.44 -29.17 13.41
CA ARG A 98 -11.19 -28.71 12.81
C ARG A 98 -10.22 -28.22 13.87
N VAL A 99 -9.03 -28.80 13.87
CA VAL A 99 -7.95 -28.46 14.80
C VAL A 99 -6.79 -27.85 14.05
N LEU A 100 -6.33 -26.67 14.49
CA LEU A 100 -5.17 -25.99 13.94
C LEU A 100 -3.95 -26.18 14.81
N LEU A 101 -2.85 -26.67 14.22
CA LEU A 101 -1.52 -26.68 14.82
C LEU A 101 -0.70 -25.50 14.26
N ILE A 102 -0.28 -24.58 15.12
CA ILE A 102 0.65 -23.51 14.72
C ILE A 102 2.07 -24.01 14.90
N ASP A 103 2.74 -24.26 13.78
CA ASP A 103 4.13 -24.73 13.73
C ASP A 103 5.11 -23.55 13.84
N GLU A 104 6.20 -23.80 14.54
CA GLU A 104 7.17 -22.77 14.87
C GLU A 104 8.55 -23.09 14.29
N PRO A 105 9.31 -22.04 13.90
CA PRO A 105 10.68 -22.23 13.45
C PRO A 105 11.56 -22.72 14.61
N LEU A 106 12.49 -23.61 14.29
CA LEU A 106 13.51 -24.04 15.23
C LEU A 106 14.44 -22.88 15.59
N PRO A 107 14.78 -22.69 16.87
CA PRO A 107 15.76 -21.70 17.27
C PRO A 107 17.15 -22.06 16.74
N ASP A 108 17.88 -21.05 16.27
CA ASP A 108 19.25 -21.21 15.72
C ASP A 108 20.30 -21.55 16.81
N SER A 109 19.96 -21.46 18.10
CA SER A 109 20.87 -21.64 19.22
C SER A 109 20.64 -22.93 20.01
N LEU A 110 21.74 -23.61 20.29
CA LEU A 110 22.00 -24.65 21.32
C LEU A 110 21.05 -25.87 21.40
N SER A 111 21.62 -27.04 21.30
CA SER A 111 21.01 -28.38 21.21
C SER A 111 19.95 -28.71 22.29
N ARG A 112 20.12 -28.26 23.54
CA ARG A 112 19.14 -28.52 24.63
C ARG A 112 17.80 -27.78 24.46
N SER A 113 17.84 -26.54 24.03
CA SER A 113 16.59 -25.76 23.77
C SER A 113 15.83 -26.33 22.57
N LYS A 114 16.54 -26.80 21.55
CA LYS A 114 15.96 -27.43 20.36
C LYS A 114 15.22 -28.73 20.71
N SER A 115 15.87 -29.66 21.42
CA SER A 115 15.28 -30.95 21.82
C SER A 115 14.05 -30.75 22.73
N GLY A 116 14.12 -29.81 23.66
CA GLY A 116 12.99 -29.49 24.53
C GLY A 116 11.76 -28.99 23.76
N ARG A 117 11.94 -28.11 22.77
CA ARG A 117 10.82 -27.59 21.95
C ARG A 117 10.25 -28.65 21.02
N ILE A 118 11.08 -29.52 20.44
CA ILE A 118 10.61 -30.66 19.63
C ILE A 118 9.75 -31.59 20.51
N ARG A 119 10.16 -31.87 21.75
CA ARG A 119 9.40 -32.69 22.68
C ARG A 119 8.03 -32.05 22.99
N LEU A 120 7.99 -30.75 23.30
CA LEU A 120 6.72 -30.03 23.55
C LEU A 120 5.78 -30.08 22.32
N PHE A 121 6.34 -30.00 21.12
CA PHE A 121 5.55 -30.16 19.90
C PHE A 121 5.05 -31.58 19.71
N THR A 122 5.84 -32.60 20.07
CA THR A 122 5.41 -34.01 20.08
C THR A 122 4.26 -34.21 21.07
N ASP A 123 4.44 -33.74 22.31
CA ASP A 123 3.42 -33.82 23.36
C ASP A 123 2.10 -33.12 22.93
N MET A 124 2.21 -32.02 22.18
CA MET A 124 1.07 -31.30 21.58
C MET A 124 0.35 -32.16 20.54
N VAL A 125 1.07 -32.79 19.62
CA VAL A 125 0.50 -33.67 18.59
C VAL A 125 -0.19 -34.87 19.23
N ASP A 126 0.42 -35.49 20.24
CA ASP A 126 -0.14 -36.62 20.98
C ASP A 126 -1.43 -36.23 21.73
N ALA A 127 -1.46 -35.01 22.27
CA ALA A 127 -2.67 -34.47 22.92
C ALA A 127 -3.82 -34.30 21.91
N VAL A 128 -3.54 -33.73 20.75
CA VAL A 128 -4.57 -33.58 19.69
C VAL A 128 -5.17 -34.92 19.27
N HIS A 129 -4.33 -35.93 19.09
CA HIS A 129 -4.83 -37.27 18.73
C HIS A 129 -5.68 -37.92 19.82
N ARG A 130 -5.35 -37.67 21.07
CA ARG A 130 -6.09 -38.19 22.20
C ARG A 130 -7.40 -37.45 22.43
N GLU A 131 -7.40 -36.12 22.28
CA GLU A 131 -8.54 -35.24 22.59
C GLU A 131 -9.50 -35.12 21.40
N HIS A 132 -9.00 -35.23 20.17
CA HIS A 132 -9.75 -35.03 18.93
C HIS A 132 -9.45 -36.14 17.88
N PRO A 133 -9.73 -37.42 18.17
CA PRO A 133 -9.32 -38.55 17.32
C PRO A 133 -9.90 -38.52 15.90
N ASP A 134 -11.09 -37.95 15.72
CA ASP A 134 -11.81 -37.90 14.45
C ASP A 134 -11.76 -36.53 13.77
N SER A 135 -10.87 -35.64 14.24
CA SER A 135 -10.79 -34.26 13.73
C SER A 135 -10.01 -34.15 12.43
N GLU A 136 -10.32 -33.10 11.67
CA GLU A 136 -9.52 -32.62 10.55
C GLU A 136 -8.38 -31.76 11.07
N ILE A 137 -7.15 -32.22 10.97
CA ILE A 137 -5.97 -31.55 11.51
C ILE A 137 -5.32 -30.69 10.42
N TRP A 138 -5.09 -29.42 10.74
CA TRP A 138 -4.41 -28.45 9.89
C TRP A 138 -3.09 -28.02 10.50
N LEU A 139 -2.06 -27.85 9.67
CA LEU A 139 -0.76 -27.33 10.08
C LEU A 139 -0.52 -25.98 9.41
N ALA A 140 -0.35 -24.94 10.21
CA ALA A 140 0.06 -23.61 9.73
C ALA A 140 1.52 -23.35 10.06
N ARG A 141 2.32 -23.03 9.05
CA ARG A 141 3.71 -22.58 9.18
C ARG A 141 3.79 -21.10 8.93
N ASN A 142 4.06 -20.33 9.95
CA ASN A 142 4.27 -18.91 9.78
C ASN A 142 5.75 -18.59 9.53
N GLY A 143 5.98 -17.65 8.62
CA GLY A 143 7.33 -17.27 8.20
C GLY A 143 7.88 -18.16 7.07
N VAL A 144 8.90 -17.66 6.39
CA VAL A 144 9.53 -18.34 5.25
C VAL A 144 10.88 -18.87 5.72
N ARG A 145 10.90 -20.08 6.25
CA ARG A 145 12.13 -20.85 6.51
C ARG A 145 12.23 -22.06 5.60
N ARG A 146 13.41 -22.66 5.52
CA ARG A 146 13.65 -23.85 4.69
C ARG A 146 12.96 -25.07 5.30
N VAL A 147 12.66 -26.07 4.47
CA VAL A 147 12.20 -27.38 4.93
C VAL A 147 13.23 -27.96 5.90
N GLY A 148 12.75 -28.47 7.05
CA GLY A 148 13.64 -28.98 8.13
C GLY A 148 13.96 -27.96 9.23
N GLU A 149 13.57 -26.71 9.06
CA GLU A 149 13.80 -25.64 10.05
C GLU A 149 12.60 -25.41 10.98
N TYR A 150 11.56 -26.24 10.91
CA TYR A 150 10.35 -26.17 11.74
C TYR A 150 10.29 -27.33 12.73
N LEU A 151 9.53 -27.16 13.85
CA LEU A 151 9.34 -28.19 14.85
C LEU A 151 8.68 -29.45 14.24
N SER A 152 7.68 -29.26 13.38
CA SER A 152 6.98 -30.34 12.69
C SER A 152 7.87 -31.20 11.80
N SER A 153 9.00 -30.69 11.35
CA SER A 153 9.96 -31.45 10.52
C SER A 153 10.68 -32.57 11.29
N HIS A 154 10.56 -32.60 12.62
CA HIS A 154 11.21 -33.53 13.52
C HIS A 154 10.23 -34.44 14.27
N VAL A 155 8.94 -34.39 13.91
CA VAL A 155 7.85 -35.15 14.56
C VAL A 155 7.07 -35.92 13.51
N SER A 156 6.67 -37.17 13.81
CA SER A 156 5.78 -37.91 12.94
C SER A 156 4.37 -37.37 13.03
N LEU A 157 3.88 -36.83 11.93
CA LEU A 157 2.52 -36.33 11.80
C LEU A 157 1.65 -37.34 11.03
N PRO A 158 0.33 -37.43 11.29
CA PRO A 158 -0.57 -38.37 10.65
C PRO A 158 -0.83 -37.97 9.20
N ALA A 159 -0.16 -38.61 8.27
CA ALA A 159 -0.20 -38.25 6.84
C ALA A 159 -1.59 -38.29 6.19
N LYS A 160 -2.54 -39.05 6.74
CA LYS A 160 -3.87 -39.24 6.14
C LYS A 160 -4.89 -38.14 6.48
N THR A 161 -4.74 -37.48 7.62
CA THR A 161 -5.71 -36.48 8.12
C THR A 161 -5.11 -35.07 8.17
N LEU A 162 -3.82 -34.91 7.90
CA LEU A 162 -3.12 -33.62 7.98
C LEU A 162 -3.29 -32.83 6.70
N ARG A 163 -3.90 -31.67 6.81
CA ARG A 163 -3.91 -30.62 5.77
C ARG A 163 -2.91 -29.52 6.11
N GLN A 164 -2.40 -28.86 5.10
CA GLN A 164 -1.46 -27.74 5.29
C GLN A 164 -2.12 -26.43 4.90
N LEU A 165 -2.10 -25.44 5.78
CA LEU A 165 -2.44 -24.07 5.44
C LEU A 165 -1.31 -23.47 4.62
N ASP A 166 -1.45 -23.50 3.31
CA ASP A 166 -0.46 -23.00 2.36
C ASP A 166 -0.64 -21.51 2.03
N ALA A 167 0.12 -21.01 1.06
CA ALA A 167 0.07 -19.60 0.66
C ALA A 167 -1.25 -19.17 -0.02
N SER A 168 -2.22 -20.07 -0.23
CA SER A 168 -3.56 -19.73 -0.74
C SER A 168 -4.46 -19.13 0.34
N GLY A 169 -4.09 -19.29 1.62
CA GLY A 169 -4.79 -18.72 2.76
C GLY A 169 -3.86 -18.05 3.78
N SER A 170 -4.38 -17.06 4.48
CA SER A 170 -3.74 -16.36 5.58
C SER A 170 -4.07 -17.07 6.89
N LEU A 171 -3.08 -17.26 7.78
CA LEU A 171 -3.32 -17.83 9.11
C LEU A 171 -4.35 -16.98 9.89
N CYS A 172 -4.10 -15.67 9.95
CA CYS A 172 -4.96 -14.78 10.73
C CYS A 172 -6.39 -14.73 10.20
N ALA A 173 -6.59 -14.70 8.87
CA ALA A 173 -7.91 -14.68 8.26
C ALA A 173 -8.62 -16.06 8.35
N SER A 174 -7.84 -17.15 8.41
CA SER A 174 -8.40 -18.52 8.43
C SER A 174 -8.71 -19.03 9.84
N ILE A 175 -8.13 -18.44 10.87
CA ILE A 175 -8.15 -18.98 12.23
C ILE A 175 -9.59 -19.12 12.78
N ALA A 176 -10.50 -18.23 12.38
CA ALA A 176 -11.92 -18.25 12.77
C ALA A 176 -12.70 -19.49 12.29
N HIS A 177 -12.13 -20.29 11.38
CA HIS A 177 -12.73 -21.51 10.85
C HIS A 177 -12.29 -22.79 11.58
N PHE A 178 -11.59 -22.66 12.70
CA PHE A 178 -11.13 -23.76 13.54
C PHE A 178 -11.88 -23.79 14.87
N ASP A 179 -12.13 -24.99 15.38
CA ASP A 179 -12.77 -25.20 16.67
C ASP A 179 -11.76 -25.16 17.83
N HIS A 180 -10.52 -25.58 17.58
CA HIS A 180 -9.43 -25.59 18.54
C HIS A 180 -8.11 -25.17 17.88
N VAL A 181 -7.29 -24.44 18.63
CA VAL A 181 -5.96 -24.03 18.18
C VAL A 181 -4.92 -24.50 19.18
N TYR A 182 -3.85 -25.11 18.68
CA TYR A 182 -2.75 -25.66 19.48
C TYR A 182 -1.43 -25.00 19.07
N THR A 183 -0.61 -24.66 20.05
CA THR A 183 0.71 -24.05 19.81
C THR A 183 1.69 -24.37 20.93
N VAL A 184 2.98 -24.37 20.63
CA VAL A 184 3.99 -24.40 21.70
C VAL A 184 4.13 -22.99 22.29
N SER A 185 4.56 -22.00 21.49
CA SER A 185 4.77 -20.63 22.00
C SER A 185 4.64 -19.55 20.90
N ALA A 186 3.95 -19.87 19.78
CA ALA A 186 3.82 -18.93 18.67
C ALA A 186 3.06 -17.67 19.08
N GLY A 187 3.57 -16.50 18.70
CA GLY A 187 2.90 -15.20 18.95
C GLY A 187 1.51 -15.10 18.34
N GLU A 188 1.31 -15.81 17.23
CA GLU A 188 0.07 -15.91 16.44
C GLU A 188 -1.07 -16.57 17.22
N GLY A 189 -0.77 -17.32 18.30
CA GLY A 189 -1.79 -17.87 19.19
C GLY A 189 -2.70 -16.81 19.79
N LEU A 190 -2.23 -15.57 19.98
CA LEU A 190 -3.08 -14.46 20.39
C LEU A 190 -4.27 -14.23 19.45
N GLN A 191 -4.10 -14.53 18.15
CA GLN A 191 -5.19 -14.36 17.18
C GLN A 191 -6.37 -15.29 17.49
N ALA A 192 -6.12 -16.50 18.01
CA ALA A 192 -7.19 -17.41 18.45
C ALA A 192 -7.97 -16.80 19.61
N LEU A 193 -7.30 -16.23 20.62
CA LEU A 193 -7.94 -15.55 21.74
C LEU A 193 -8.79 -14.36 21.27
N LEU A 194 -8.31 -13.57 20.29
CA LEU A 194 -9.04 -12.44 19.73
C LEU A 194 -10.30 -12.87 18.96
N HIS A 195 -10.36 -14.11 18.48
CA HIS A 195 -11.55 -14.71 17.86
C HIS A 195 -12.42 -15.52 18.84
N GLY A 196 -12.00 -15.61 20.12
CA GLY A 196 -12.72 -16.38 21.14
C GLY A 196 -12.61 -17.91 20.98
N ILE A 197 -11.56 -18.38 20.28
CA ILE A 197 -11.34 -19.81 20.01
C ILE A 197 -10.49 -20.41 21.12
N PRO A 198 -10.86 -21.61 21.65
CA PRO A 198 -10.06 -22.34 22.62
C PRO A 198 -8.61 -22.53 22.17
N LEU A 199 -7.67 -22.03 22.98
CA LEU A 199 -6.24 -22.07 22.70
C LEU A 199 -5.51 -22.95 23.69
N HIS A 200 -4.86 -24.02 23.21
CA HIS A 200 -4.09 -24.98 23.98
C HIS A 200 -2.58 -24.66 23.83
N VAL A 201 -1.88 -24.53 24.96
CA VAL A 201 -0.51 -24.05 25.01
C VAL A 201 0.40 -25.08 25.67
N PHE A 202 1.46 -25.47 24.96
CA PHE A 202 2.48 -26.45 25.39
C PHE A 202 3.82 -25.81 25.78
N GLY A 203 3.92 -24.50 25.72
CA GLY A 203 5.09 -23.72 26.10
C GLY A 203 4.74 -22.54 26.99
N THR A 204 5.52 -21.47 26.90
CA THR A 204 5.37 -20.32 27.82
C THR A 204 5.28 -18.98 27.04
N PRO A 205 4.32 -18.82 26.10
CA PRO A 205 4.16 -17.54 25.40
C PRO A 205 3.66 -16.44 26.36
N TYR A 206 3.76 -15.19 25.93
CA TYR A 206 3.44 -14.05 26.78
C TYR A 206 1.95 -13.95 27.15
N TYR A 207 1.06 -14.56 26.39
CA TYR A 207 -0.40 -14.53 26.60
C TYR A 207 -0.94 -15.71 27.42
N ALA A 208 -0.13 -16.73 27.74
CA ALA A 208 -0.53 -17.89 28.52
C ALA A 208 -0.40 -17.63 30.04
N GLY A 209 -1.13 -18.40 30.84
CA GLY A 209 -1.02 -18.37 32.31
C GLY A 209 -1.82 -17.26 33.03
N TRP A 210 -2.65 -16.52 32.29
CA TRP A 210 -3.50 -15.45 32.84
C TRP A 210 -4.97 -15.85 33.01
N GLY A 211 -5.27 -17.15 32.83
CA GLY A 211 -6.64 -17.68 32.88
C GLY A 211 -7.37 -17.62 31.53
N LEU A 212 -6.66 -17.34 30.42
CA LEU A 212 -7.22 -17.17 29.06
C LEU A 212 -6.97 -18.37 28.16
N THR A 213 -6.09 -19.30 28.53
CA THR A 213 -5.60 -20.42 27.72
C THR A 213 -5.72 -21.74 28.48
N HIS A 214 -5.75 -22.85 27.74
CA HIS A 214 -5.58 -24.19 28.27
C HIS A 214 -4.09 -24.52 28.35
N ASP A 215 -3.48 -24.34 29.53
CA ASP A 215 -2.04 -24.48 29.71
C ASP A 215 -1.67 -25.91 30.06
N HIS A 216 -0.94 -26.62 29.19
CA HIS A 216 -0.48 -28.01 29.39
C HIS A 216 0.87 -28.09 30.10
N VAL A 217 1.53 -26.96 30.33
CA VAL A 217 2.75 -26.85 31.12
C VAL A 217 2.63 -25.73 32.18
N PRO A 218 3.32 -25.85 33.34
CA PRO A 218 3.30 -24.79 34.35
C PRO A 218 3.77 -23.45 33.75
N GLN A 219 3.08 -22.36 34.16
CA GLN A 219 3.37 -21.00 33.71
C GLN A 219 4.04 -20.20 34.85
N PRO A 220 5.39 -20.15 34.92
CA PRO A 220 6.11 -19.46 35.96
C PRO A 220 5.94 -17.94 35.86
N ALA A 221 6.00 -17.26 37.00
CA ALA A 221 5.89 -15.80 37.15
C ALA A 221 4.57 -15.20 36.64
N ARG A 222 3.47 -15.97 36.72
CA ARG A 222 2.11 -15.53 36.38
C ARG A 222 1.18 -15.75 37.54
N ASN A 223 1.08 -14.74 38.40
CA ASN A 223 0.32 -14.80 39.65
C ASN A 223 -1.01 -14.05 39.53
N THR A 224 -1.20 -13.27 38.48
CA THR A 224 -2.36 -12.43 38.26
C THR A 224 -3.27 -13.05 37.21
N GLN A 225 -4.57 -13.08 37.43
CA GLN A 225 -5.56 -13.36 36.39
C GLN A 225 -5.91 -12.06 35.66
N ALA A 226 -6.18 -12.14 34.36
CA ALA A 226 -6.52 -10.97 33.56
C ALA A 226 -7.63 -11.29 32.54
N SER A 227 -8.46 -10.31 32.24
CA SER A 227 -9.28 -10.35 31.02
C SER A 227 -8.43 -10.13 29.77
N LEU A 228 -8.93 -10.56 28.61
CA LEU A 228 -8.23 -10.35 27.34
C LEU A 228 -8.00 -8.86 27.06
N ASP A 229 -9.01 -8.01 27.33
CA ASP A 229 -8.91 -6.55 27.19
C ASP A 229 -7.75 -5.98 28.04
N THR A 230 -7.65 -6.43 29.28
CA THR A 230 -6.61 -5.97 30.21
C THR A 230 -5.22 -6.44 29.79
N LEU A 231 -5.10 -7.71 29.41
CA LEU A 231 -3.83 -8.26 28.88
C LEU A 231 -3.39 -7.52 27.62
N PHE A 232 -4.30 -7.34 26.65
CA PHE A 232 -4.00 -6.64 25.40
C PHE A 232 -3.55 -5.20 25.65
N ALA A 233 -4.29 -4.45 26.47
CA ALA A 233 -3.94 -3.08 26.83
C ALA A 233 -2.58 -3.00 27.53
N THR A 234 -2.30 -3.91 28.45
CA THR A 234 -1.02 -3.97 29.15
C THR A 234 0.13 -4.24 28.19
N VAL A 235 -0.02 -5.23 27.32
CA VAL A 235 1.06 -5.67 26.41
C VAL A 235 1.27 -4.68 25.28
N PHE A 236 0.21 -4.28 24.57
CA PHE A 236 0.34 -3.53 23.33
C PHE A 236 0.18 -2.00 23.48
N LEU A 237 -0.49 -1.52 24.52
CA LEU A 237 -0.66 -0.07 24.70
C LEU A 237 0.28 0.48 25.79
N ARG A 238 0.57 -0.29 26.84
CA ARG A 238 1.44 0.16 27.94
C ARG A 238 2.90 -0.24 27.75
N LEU A 239 3.18 -1.53 27.51
CA LEU A 239 4.54 -2.09 27.47
C LEU A 239 5.17 -2.10 26.08
N ALA A 240 4.38 -2.10 25.02
CA ALA A 240 4.92 -1.98 23.65
C ALA A 240 5.35 -0.56 23.32
N ARG A 241 6.21 -0.45 22.32
CA ARG A 241 6.65 0.80 21.71
C ARG A 241 6.41 0.71 20.21
N HIS A 242 5.77 1.72 19.64
CA HIS A 242 5.40 1.79 18.24
C HIS A 242 6.04 3.00 17.57
N ILE A 243 6.35 2.87 16.30
CA ILE A 243 6.68 3.99 15.42
C ILE A 243 5.42 4.35 14.63
N ASP A 244 5.07 5.62 14.63
CA ASP A 244 4.10 6.14 13.66
C ASP A 244 4.70 6.06 12.25
N PRO A 245 4.13 5.26 11.34
CA PRO A 245 4.68 5.10 10.00
C PRO A 245 4.62 6.37 9.16
N VAL A 246 3.76 7.33 9.51
CA VAL A 246 3.56 8.59 8.80
C VAL A 246 4.61 9.62 9.21
N THR A 247 4.75 9.85 10.53
CA THR A 247 5.64 10.88 11.07
C THR A 247 7.07 10.40 11.32
N ARG A 248 7.29 9.07 11.39
CA ARG A 248 8.57 8.41 11.74
C ARG A 248 9.02 8.67 13.18
N ASN A 249 8.16 9.19 14.00
CA ASN A 249 8.38 9.44 15.42
C ASN A 249 7.75 8.32 16.29
N PRO A 250 8.04 8.27 17.58
CA PRO A 250 7.26 7.46 18.51
C PRO A 250 5.77 7.73 18.33
N GLY A 251 4.98 6.67 18.21
CA GLY A 251 3.56 6.73 17.89
C GLY A 251 2.72 5.75 18.72
N THR A 252 1.49 5.58 18.31
CA THR A 252 0.49 4.71 18.94
C THR A 252 0.26 3.45 18.12
N LEU A 253 -0.35 2.43 18.74
CA LEU A 253 -0.83 1.24 18.04
C LEU A 253 -1.86 1.63 16.97
N ASP A 254 -2.73 2.61 17.24
CA ASP A 254 -3.73 3.11 16.31
C ASP A 254 -3.11 3.62 14.99
N ALA A 255 -2.08 4.47 15.09
CA ALA A 255 -1.37 4.99 13.93
C ALA A 255 -0.67 3.88 13.11
N LEU A 256 -0.13 2.86 13.80
CA LEU A 256 0.46 1.69 13.16
C LEU A 256 -0.60 0.86 12.42
N LEU A 257 -1.74 0.58 13.07
CA LEU A 257 -2.84 -0.19 12.48
C LEU A 257 -3.39 0.49 11.23
N ALA A 258 -3.57 1.80 11.21
CA ALA A 258 -4.03 2.53 10.03
C ALA A 258 -3.14 2.27 8.79
N THR A 259 -1.83 2.17 8.96
CA THR A 259 -0.91 1.81 7.86
C THR A 259 -1.01 0.34 7.50
N ILE A 260 -1.14 -0.56 8.47
CA ILE A 260 -1.29 -2.00 8.21
C ILE A 260 -2.59 -2.27 7.44
N GLU A 261 -3.69 -1.67 7.85
CA GLU A 261 -4.99 -1.75 7.18
C GLU A 261 -4.92 -1.27 5.73
N ALA A 262 -4.31 -0.10 5.50
CA ALA A 262 -4.10 0.43 4.14
C ALA A 262 -3.23 -0.53 3.29
N HIS A 263 -2.19 -1.10 3.88
CA HIS A 263 -1.34 -2.08 3.22
C HIS A 263 -2.12 -3.36 2.88
N ARG A 264 -2.87 -3.93 3.83
CA ARG A 264 -3.69 -5.14 3.61
C ARG A 264 -4.77 -4.92 2.54
N ALA A 265 -5.44 -3.78 2.54
CA ALA A 265 -6.41 -3.42 1.51
C ALA A 265 -5.77 -3.37 0.12
N ALA A 266 -4.57 -2.80 0.00
CA ALA A 266 -3.83 -2.76 -1.26
C ALA A 266 -3.41 -4.17 -1.72
N ILE A 267 -2.88 -5.02 -0.81
CA ILE A 267 -2.52 -6.40 -1.11
C ILE A 267 -3.75 -7.21 -1.57
N LEU A 268 -4.89 -7.01 -0.92
CA LEU A 268 -6.13 -7.69 -1.30
C LEU A 268 -6.59 -7.31 -2.72
N ARG A 269 -6.48 -6.02 -3.11
CA ARG A 269 -6.75 -5.58 -4.49
C ARG A 269 -5.85 -6.25 -5.53
N LEU A 270 -4.61 -6.60 -5.15
CA LEU A 270 -3.61 -7.21 -6.03
C LEU A 270 -3.66 -8.73 -6.05
N ALA A 271 -4.35 -9.36 -5.10
CA ALA A 271 -4.38 -10.81 -4.97
C ALA A 271 -5.06 -11.54 -6.13
N ASP A 272 -5.87 -10.81 -6.94
CA ASP A 272 -6.50 -11.37 -8.15
C ASP A 272 -5.53 -11.52 -9.33
N PHE A 273 -4.29 -11.06 -9.18
CA PHE A 273 -3.27 -11.05 -10.24
C PHE A 273 -2.05 -11.91 -9.86
N PRO A 274 -2.18 -13.23 -9.73
CA PRO A 274 -1.09 -14.08 -9.25
C PRO A 274 0.10 -14.17 -10.23
N ARG A 275 -0.14 -13.96 -11.52
CA ARG A 275 0.87 -14.02 -12.58
C ARG A 275 0.73 -12.87 -13.54
N LEU A 276 1.83 -12.14 -13.75
CA LEU A 276 1.86 -10.90 -14.52
C LEU A 276 2.95 -10.94 -15.60
N ALA A 277 2.61 -10.42 -16.79
CA ALA A 277 3.53 -10.15 -17.88
C ALA A 277 3.57 -8.65 -18.17
N GLY A 278 4.64 -7.97 -17.77
CA GLY A 278 4.86 -6.53 -18.06
C GLY A 278 5.40 -6.32 -19.46
N ILE A 279 4.61 -5.65 -20.32
CA ILE A 279 4.85 -5.57 -21.77
C ILE A 279 5.52 -4.24 -22.13
N ARG A 280 6.67 -4.30 -22.83
CA ARG A 280 7.39 -3.14 -23.39
C ARG A 280 7.67 -2.05 -22.37
N PHE A 281 7.87 -2.42 -21.09
CA PHE A 281 8.27 -1.44 -20.07
C PHE A 281 9.69 -0.97 -20.32
N GLN A 282 9.88 0.33 -20.29
CA GLN A 282 11.21 0.92 -20.27
C GLN A 282 11.96 0.38 -19.06
N TRP A 283 13.19 -0.06 -19.23
CA TRP A 283 13.97 -0.76 -18.21
C TRP A 283 14.08 0.05 -16.89
N TRP A 284 14.19 1.38 -16.96
CA TRP A 284 14.29 2.25 -15.81
C TRP A 284 12.97 2.40 -15.02
N LYS A 285 11.82 2.09 -15.63
CA LYS A 285 10.51 2.04 -14.96
C LYS A 285 10.26 0.71 -14.24
N ARG A 286 10.92 -0.37 -14.66
CA ARG A 286 10.72 -1.71 -14.10
C ARG A 286 10.95 -1.77 -12.59
N PRO A 287 12.03 -1.18 -12.00
CA PRO A 287 12.23 -1.13 -10.55
C PRO A 287 11.11 -0.41 -9.80
N TYR A 288 10.51 0.60 -10.42
CA TYR A 288 9.44 1.39 -9.79
C TYR A 288 8.08 0.71 -9.88
N ALA A 289 7.79 0.03 -10.97
CA ALA A 289 6.55 -0.72 -11.16
C ALA A 289 6.53 -2.03 -10.34
N THR A 290 7.70 -2.65 -10.11
CA THR A 290 7.81 -3.95 -9.45
C THR A 290 7.12 -4.01 -8.10
N PRO A 291 7.33 -3.09 -7.13
CA PRO A 291 6.66 -3.16 -5.84
C PRO A 291 5.13 -3.13 -5.95
N TYR A 292 4.59 -2.25 -6.79
CA TYR A 292 3.14 -2.14 -7.00
C TYR A 292 2.53 -3.39 -7.63
N LEU A 293 3.28 -4.12 -8.43
CA LEU A 293 2.81 -5.32 -9.13
C LEU A 293 3.05 -6.61 -8.32
N THR A 294 4.05 -6.64 -7.44
CA THR A 294 4.49 -7.90 -6.79
C THR A 294 4.32 -7.91 -5.28
N ALA A 295 3.95 -6.80 -4.65
CA ALA A 295 3.80 -6.75 -3.20
C ALA A 295 2.70 -7.69 -2.68
N GLY A 296 1.71 -8.02 -3.50
CA GLY A 296 0.67 -9.03 -3.21
C GLY A 296 1.10 -10.48 -3.47
N GLY A 297 2.40 -10.76 -3.64
CA GLY A 297 2.90 -12.12 -3.89
C GLY A 297 2.90 -12.54 -5.37
N ALA A 298 2.46 -11.69 -6.30
CA ALA A 298 2.43 -12.02 -7.71
C ALA A 298 3.80 -12.32 -8.32
N SER A 299 3.84 -13.29 -9.23
CA SER A 299 5.01 -13.50 -10.08
C SER A 299 4.96 -12.54 -11.28
N LEU A 300 6.08 -11.90 -11.61
CA LEU A 300 6.17 -10.90 -12.68
C LEU A 300 7.28 -11.27 -13.66
N ARG A 301 6.94 -11.29 -14.95
CA ARG A 301 7.90 -11.36 -16.07
C ARG A 301 7.85 -10.05 -16.87
N TRP A 302 9.00 -9.60 -17.35
CA TRP A 302 9.10 -8.51 -18.31
C TRP A 302 9.29 -9.10 -19.71
N ILE A 303 8.44 -8.71 -20.66
CA ILE A 303 8.46 -9.18 -22.04
C ILE A 303 8.44 -7.99 -23.02
N ASP A 304 9.02 -8.18 -24.19
CA ASP A 304 9.10 -7.12 -25.20
C ASP A 304 8.03 -7.28 -26.30
N ARG A 305 7.52 -8.51 -26.49
CA ARG A 305 6.47 -8.80 -27.48
C ARG A 305 5.20 -9.27 -26.77
N PRO A 306 4.02 -8.69 -27.08
CA PRO A 306 2.74 -9.07 -26.48
C PRO A 306 2.39 -10.56 -26.67
N GLU A 307 2.78 -11.14 -27.81
CA GLU A 307 2.52 -12.54 -28.16
C GLU A 307 3.20 -13.54 -27.21
N GLN A 308 4.18 -13.09 -26.40
CA GLN A 308 4.86 -13.92 -25.40
C GLN A 308 4.08 -14.07 -24.11
N THR A 309 2.91 -13.42 -23.97
CA THR A 309 2.04 -13.54 -22.78
C THR A 309 1.44 -14.96 -22.74
N ARG A 310 1.52 -15.61 -21.58
CA ARG A 310 0.98 -16.95 -21.34
C ARG A 310 -0.51 -16.88 -21.00
N LYS A 311 -1.23 -17.99 -21.21
CA LYS A 311 -2.69 -18.08 -20.96
C LYS A 311 -3.09 -17.78 -19.51
N ASP A 312 -2.20 -18.05 -18.56
CA ASP A 312 -2.39 -17.90 -17.12
C ASP A 312 -1.84 -16.58 -16.57
N GLU A 313 -1.40 -15.68 -17.45
CA GLU A 313 -0.85 -14.37 -17.07
C GLU A 313 -1.82 -13.23 -17.41
N HIS A 314 -1.87 -12.22 -16.54
CA HIS A 314 -2.44 -10.92 -16.88
C HIS A 314 -1.38 -10.06 -17.56
N ALA A 315 -1.74 -9.48 -18.70
CA ALA A 315 -0.90 -8.52 -19.40
C ALA A 315 -0.89 -7.17 -18.63
N VAL A 316 0.29 -6.62 -18.38
CA VAL A 316 0.45 -5.29 -17.78
C VAL A 316 1.01 -4.35 -18.83
N VAL A 317 0.30 -3.25 -19.11
CA VAL A 317 0.68 -2.25 -20.12
C VAL A 317 0.80 -0.88 -19.46
N TRP A 318 1.82 -0.11 -19.84
CA TRP A 318 1.99 1.26 -19.31
C TRP A 318 1.04 2.24 -19.98
N GLY A 319 0.23 2.94 -19.21
CA GLY A 319 -0.64 4.03 -19.66
C GLY A 319 -1.51 3.69 -20.85
N GLY A 320 -1.54 4.58 -21.82
CA GLY A 320 -2.29 4.43 -23.06
C GLY A 320 -1.58 3.64 -24.17
N ARG A 321 -0.46 2.95 -23.89
CA ARG A 321 0.29 2.20 -24.92
C ARG A 321 -0.55 1.10 -25.53
N SER A 322 -0.31 0.83 -26.82
CA SER A 322 -0.98 -0.23 -27.55
C SER A 322 -0.59 -1.61 -27.00
N ALA A 323 -1.59 -2.47 -26.89
CA ALA A 323 -1.48 -3.87 -26.56
C ALA A 323 -1.69 -4.80 -27.78
N THR A 324 -1.60 -4.24 -28.98
CA THR A 324 -1.75 -5.02 -30.24
C THR A 324 -0.77 -6.18 -30.27
N GLY A 325 -1.27 -7.38 -30.60
CA GLY A 325 -0.51 -8.63 -30.60
C GLY A 325 -0.71 -9.49 -29.36
N LEU A 326 -1.54 -9.05 -28.39
CA LEU A 326 -1.92 -9.93 -27.27
C LEU A 326 -2.73 -11.14 -27.77
N PRO A 327 -2.51 -12.33 -27.19
CA PRO A 327 -3.38 -13.47 -27.44
C PRO A 327 -4.85 -13.11 -27.13
N LYS A 328 -5.78 -13.72 -27.89
CA LYS A 328 -7.20 -13.48 -27.70
C LYS A 328 -7.60 -13.79 -26.24
N ASP A 329 -8.50 -12.99 -25.70
CA ASP A 329 -9.05 -13.11 -24.34
C ASP A 329 -8.01 -12.98 -23.19
N THR A 330 -6.81 -12.46 -23.48
CA THR A 330 -5.82 -12.19 -22.43
C THR A 330 -6.32 -11.07 -21.51
N PRO A 331 -6.49 -11.33 -20.20
CA PRO A 331 -6.87 -10.28 -19.27
C PRO A 331 -5.73 -9.24 -19.17
N MET A 332 -6.12 -7.96 -19.18
CA MET A 332 -5.16 -6.86 -19.23
C MET A 332 -5.43 -5.84 -18.12
N ILE A 333 -4.37 -5.35 -17.52
CA ILE A 333 -4.39 -4.20 -16.63
C ILE A 333 -3.45 -3.11 -17.15
N ARG A 334 -3.77 -1.86 -16.84
CA ARG A 334 -2.93 -0.71 -17.15
C ARG A 334 -2.30 -0.16 -15.88
N LEU A 335 -1.02 0.19 -15.96
CA LEU A 335 -0.26 0.82 -14.90
C LEU A 335 0.12 2.23 -15.32
N GLU A 336 -0.09 3.22 -14.45
CA GLU A 336 0.32 4.61 -14.71
C GLU A 336 0.70 5.31 -13.40
N ASP A 337 1.41 6.43 -13.49
CA ASP A 337 1.73 7.27 -12.35
C ASP A 337 0.48 7.91 -11.74
N GLY A 338 0.40 7.93 -10.41
CA GLY A 338 -0.72 8.51 -9.68
C GLY A 338 -0.64 10.04 -9.55
N PHE A 339 -1.59 10.61 -8.81
CA PHE A 339 -1.79 12.07 -8.71
C PHE A 339 -0.85 12.74 -7.70
N LEU A 340 -0.38 12.02 -6.67
CA LEU A 340 0.65 12.44 -5.72
C LEU A 340 1.93 11.69 -6.06
N HIS A 341 2.70 12.21 -7.03
CA HIS A 341 3.71 11.39 -7.69
C HIS A 341 5.08 11.42 -6.98
N SER A 342 5.72 12.58 -6.89
CA SER A 342 7.12 12.62 -6.46
C SER A 342 7.59 14.05 -6.13
N THR A 343 8.86 14.14 -5.76
CA THR A 343 9.59 15.41 -5.52
C THR A 343 10.41 15.84 -6.73
N GLY A 344 9.80 15.83 -7.92
CA GLY A 344 10.42 16.20 -9.19
C GLY A 344 9.74 15.54 -10.38
N LEU A 345 10.18 15.85 -11.59
CA LEU A 345 9.56 15.32 -12.82
C LEU A 345 9.81 13.81 -12.98
N GLY A 346 8.80 13.07 -13.44
CA GLY A 346 8.93 11.66 -13.80
C GLY A 346 9.98 11.42 -14.88
N SER A 347 10.14 12.36 -15.81
CA SER A 347 11.19 12.38 -16.83
C SER A 347 12.61 12.42 -16.25
N ASP A 348 12.78 12.79 -14.98
CA ASP A 348 14.06 12.79 -14.25
C ASP A 348 14.32 11.48 -13.49
N HIS A 349 13.56 10.42 -13.76
CA HIS A 349 13.71 9.09 -13.17
C HIS A 349 13.58 9.07 -11.64
N ILE A 350 12.62 9.81 -11.10
CA ILE A 350 12.32 9.84 -9.68
C ILE A 350 11.29 8.75 -9.37
N ALA A 351 11.48 8.07 -8.22
CA ALA A 351 10.57 7.02 -7.78
C ALA A 351 9.17 7.59 -7.47
N PRO A 352 8.10 7.02 -8.05
CA PRO A 352 6.73 7.46 -7.78
C PRO A 352 6.28 7.02 -6.39
N CYS A 353 5.66 7.93 -5.64
CA CYS A 353 5.00 7.60 -4.37
C CYS A 353 3.58 7.04 -4.57
N SER A 354 3.01 7.19 -5.76
CA SER A 354 1.73 6.61 -6.12
C SER A 354 1.70 6.11 -7.55
N GLN A 355 1.00 4.98 -7.75
CA GLN A 355 0.68 4.44 -9.07
C GLN A 355 -0.77 3.96 -9.10
N ILE A 356 -1.31 3.89 -10.29
CA ILE A 356 -2.67 3.47 -10.59
C ILE A 356 -2.61 2.14 -11.33
N ILE A 357 -3.44 1.19 -10.91
CA ILE A 357 -3.71 -0.06 -11.62
C ILE A 357 -5.17 -0.04 -12.01
N ASP A 358 -5.44 -0.06 -13.32
CA ASP A 358 -6.78 0.01 -13.89
C ASP A 358 -7.05 -1.23 -14.76
N ARG A 359 -8.21 -1.85 -14.56
CA ARG A 359 -8.63 -3.08 -15.24
C ARG A 359 -9.45 -2.82 -16.51
N ARG A 360 -10.08 -1.65 -16.62
CA ARG A 360 -11.02 -1.28 -17.68
C ARG A 360 -10.41 -0.35 -18.72
N GLY A 361 -9.64 0.63 -18.25
CA GLY A 361 -9.06 1.67 -19.10
C GLY A 361 -7.89 2.36 -18.44
N ILE A 362 -7.89 3.68 -18.45
CA ILE A 362 -7.02 4.55 -17.65
C ILE A 362 -7.68 5.93 -17.55
N TYR A 363 -7.51 6.63 -16.46
CA TYR A 363 -8.24 7.86 -16.13
C TYR A 363 -8.18 8.98 -17.18
N PHE A 364 -7.13 9.04 -17.98
CA PHE A 364 -6.97 10.06 -19.03
C PHE A 364 -7.43 9.61 -20.42
N ASP A 365 -7.80 8.36 -20.62
CA ASP A 365 -8.37 7.83 -21.87
C ASP A 365 -9.88 8.09 -21.87
N ALA A 366 -10.28 9.16 -22.54
CA ALA A 366 -11.69 9.52 -22.65
C ALA A 366 -12.47 8.71 -23.72
N THR A 367 -11.85 7.73 -24.37
CA THR A 367 -12.50 6.88 -25.37
C THR A 367 -13.24 5.68 -24.78
N ARG A 368 -13.02 5.39 -23.50
CA ARG A 368 -13.64 4.29 -22.76
C ARG A 368 -13.72 4.58 -21.25
N PRO A 369 -14.65 3.93 -20.53
CA PRO A 369 -14.69 4.02 -19.07
C PRO A 369 -13.43 3.41 -18.44
N SER A 370 -12.99 4.00 -17.33
CA SER A 370 -11.92 3.49 -16.45
C SER A 370 -12.48 2.94 -15.14
N ASP A 371 -11.63 2.32 -14.31
CA ASP A 371 -12.03 1.95 -12.95
C ASP A 371 -12.37 3.19 -12.12
N LEU A 372 -11.70 4.34 -12.38
CA LEU A 372 -12.08 5.61 -11.75
C LEU A 372 -13.51 6.03 -12.14
N THR A 373 -13.87 5.91 -13.42
CA THR A 373 -15.23 6.21 -13.89
C THR A 373 -16.25 5.33 -13.17
N ALA A 374 -15.97 4.04 -13.00
CA ALA A 374 -16.85 3.13 -12.28
C ALA A 374 -16.97 3.52 -10.79
N ILE A 375 -15.85 3.82 -10.13
CA ILE A 375 -15.84 4.27 -8.73
C ILE A 375 -16.71 5.54 -8.57
N LEU A 376 -16.53 6.53 -9.43
CA LEU A 376 -17.25 7.80 -9.32
C LEU A 376 -18.75 7.66 -9.59
N ASN A 377 -19.16 6.78 -10.53
CA ASN A 377 -20.56 6.53 -10.82
C ASN A 377 -21.28 5.74 -9.73
N THR A 378 -20.63 4.70 -9.17
CA THR A 378 -21.35 3.66 -8.42
C THR A 378 -20.97 3.56 -6.94
N ALA A 379 -19.83 4.11 -6.53
CA ALA A 379 -19.38 3.93 -5.16
C ALA A 379 -20.26 4.66 -4.15
N HIS A 380 -20.60 3.97 -3.08
CA HIS A 380 -21.13 4.60 -1.87
C HIS A 380 -19.96 5.14 -1.05
N PHE A 381 -19.96 6.42 -0.75
CA PHE A 381 -18.99 7.10 0.10
C PHE A 381 -19.61 7.33 1.47
N THR A 382 -18.98 6.84 2.53
CA THR A 382 -19.44 7.07 3.90
C THR A 382 -19.09 8.49 4.37
N ASP A 383 -19.80 9.00 5.37
CA ASP A 383 -19.53 10.33 5.95
C ASP A 383 -18.10 10.46 6.49
N ALA A 384 -17.57 9.38 7.10
CA ALA A 384 -16.19 9.32 7.56
C ALA A 384 -15.20 9.44 6.41
N GLU A 385 -15.45 8.78 5.29
CA GLU A 385 -14.61 8.84 4.09
C GLU A 385 -14.67 10.22 3.43
N LEU A 386 -15.86 10.84 3.35
CA LEU A 386 -16.02 12.20 2.83
C LEU A 386 -15.33 13.23 3.73
N SER A 387 -15.43 13.09 5.05
CA SER A 387 -14.71 13.94 6.01
C SER A 387 -13.18 13.80 5.83
N ARG A 388 -12.69 12.56 5.68
CA ARG A 388 -11.29 12.27 5.40
C ARG A 388 -10.83 12.89 4.08
N ALA A 389 -11.62 12.78 3.01
CA ALA A 389 -11.32 13.37 1.71
C ALA A 389 -11.26 14.91 1.79
N ARG A 390 -12.18 15.53 2.52
CA ARG A 390 -12.17 16.97 2.79
C ARG A 390 -10.90 17.40 3.49
N GLN A 391 -10.50 16.70 4.57
CA GLN A 391 -9.28 17.02 5.31
C GLN A 391 -8.04 16.85 4.42
N LEU A 392 -7.96 15.75 3.66
CA LEU A 392 -6.85 15.51 2.72
C LEU A 392 -6.74 16.63 1.68
N ARG A 393 -7.87 17.09 1.13
CA ARG A 393 -7.92 18.22 0.19
C ARG A 393 -7.41 19.51 0.81
N HIS A 394 -7.83 19.82 2.05
CA HIS A 394 -7.33 20.97 2.80
C HIS A 394 -5.81 20.86 3.06
N ASP A 395 -5.33 19.69 3.45
CA ASP A 395 -3.90 19.48 3.69
C ASP A 395 -3.08 19.66 2.41
N ILE A 396 -3.53 19.11 1.27
CA ILE A 396 -2.88 19.30 -0.04
C ILE A 396 -2.83 20.79 -0.41
N ALA A 397 -3.93 21.52 -0.22
CA ALA A 397 -4.00 22.94 -0.53
C ALA A 397 -3.08 23.76 0.39
N ASN A 398 -3.17 23.56 1.70
CA ASN A 398 -2.40 24.33 2.70
C ASN A 398 -0.90 24.05 2.63
N LEU A 399 -0.50 22.81 2.36
CA LEU A 399 0.90 22.42 2.23
C LEU A 399 1.48 22.69 0.84
N GLY A 400 0.66 23.14 -0.11
CA GLY A 400 1.07 23.45 -1.48
C GLY A 400 1.53 22.23 -2.27
N VAL A 401 1.05 21.02 -1.90
CA VAL A 401 1.44 19.78 -2.57
C VAL A 401 0.81 19.70 -3.96
N THR A 402 1.61 19.21 -4.91
CA THR A 402 1.25 19.00 -6.33
C THR A 402 1.68 17.61 -6.79
N LYS A 403 1.41 17.29 -8.06
CA LYS A 403 1.92 16.06 -8.66
C LYS A 403 3.45 15.94 -8.57
N TYR A 404 4.20 17.01 -8.81
CA TYR A 404 5.65 16.97 -8.96
C TYR A 404 6.44 17.71 -7.87
N ASN A 405 5.81 18.58 -7.09
CA ASN A 405 6.43 19.28 -5.94
C ASN A 405 7.77 19.96 -6.27
N LEU A 406 7.80 20.74 -7.34
CA LEU A 406 9.02 21.39 -7.84
C LEU A 406 9.48 22.58 -6.97
N GLY A 407 8.67 23.02 -6.03
CA GLY A 407 8.93 24.18 -5.17
C GLY A 407 8.03 25.36 -5.49
N ARG A 408 8.24 26.48 -4.77
CA ARG A 408 7.38 27.67 -4.82
C ARG A 408 8.15 28.91 -5.30
N ARG A 409 7.50 29.65 -6.21
CA ARG A 409 7.93 30.98 -6.65
C ARG A 409 6.72 31.78 -7.06
N ARG A 410 6.41 32.83 -6.33
CA ARG A 410 5.29 33.74 -6.63
C ARG A 410 5.59 34.56 -7.89
N PRO A 411 4.53 34.98 -8.63
CA PRO A 411 4.67 35.91 -9.73
C PRO A 411 5.25 37.26 -9.27
N THR A 412 6.06 37.87 -10.12
CA THR A 412 6.64 39.20 -9.91
C THR A 412 5.86 40.31 -10.60
N TRP A 413 4.87 39.95 -11.39
CA TRP A 413 3.92 40.85 -12.05
C TRP A 413 2.63 40.96 -11.23
N SER A 414 1.81 41.98 -11.53
CA SER A 414 0.48 42.18 -10.96
C SER A 414 -0.52 42.47 -12.05
N ALA A 415 -1.73 41.91 -11.92
CA ALA A 415 -2.86 42.28 -12.77
C ALA A 415 -3.51 43.60 -12.32
N PRO A 416 -4.19 44.34 -13.22
CA PRO A 416 -5.04 45.45 -12.84
C PRO A 416 -6.12 44.99 -11.83
N ARG A 417 -6.45 45.82 -10.85
CA ARG A 417 -7.32 45.45 -9.71
C ARG A 417 -8.75 45.10 -10.12
N ASP A 418 -9.23 45.64 -11.21
CA ASP A 418 -10.56 45.50 -11.76
C ASP A 418 -10.70 44.42 -12.82
N GLN A 419 -9.57 43.75 -13.19
CA GLN A 419 -9.59 42.69 -14.16
C GLN A 419 -9.57 41.29 -13.51
N ARG A 420 -10.45 40.42 -13.98
CA ARG A 420 -10.49 39.00 -13.62
C ARG A 420 -9.26 38.29 -14.18
N ILE A 421 -8.57 37.53 -13.34
CA ILE A 421 -7.38 36.77 -13.73
C ILE A 421 -7.80 35.38 -14.20
N VAL A 422 -7.50 35.10 -15.47
CA VAL A 422 -7.75 33.80 -16.11
C VAL A 422 -6.41 33.09 -16.34
N LEU A 423 -6.25 31.94 -15.71
CA LEU A 423 -5.04 31.11 -15.89
C LEU A 423 -5.27 30.04 -16.96
N VAL A 424 -4.36 29.96 -17.94
CA VAL A 424 -4.33 28.93 -18.97
C VAL A 424 -3.04 28.13 -18.83
N PRO A 425 -3.06 26.95 -18.18
CA PRO A 425 -1.91 26.07 -18.12
C PRO A 425 -1.69 25.36 -19.46
N GLY A 426 -0.48 25.47 -20.00
CA GLY A 426 -0.06 24.77 -21.20
C GLY A 426 0.03 23.27 -20.97
N GLN A 427 -0.21 22.50 -22.03
CA GLN A 427 -0.03 21.06 -22.06
C GLN A 427 0.97 20.67 -23.15
N VAL A 428 1.53 19.48 -23.02
CA VAL A 428 2.40 18.88 -24.05
C VAL A 428 1.51 18.45 -25.21
N ALA A 429 1.82 18.89 -26.43
CA ALA A 429 0.96 18.68 -27.60
C ALA A 429 0.74 17.19 -27.96
N ASP A 430 1.74 16.33 -27.69
CA ASP A 430 1.68 14.88 -27.94
C ASP A 430 1.28 14.07 -26.68
N ASP A 431 0.71 14.70 -25.65
CA ASP A 431 0.20 14.01 -24.47
C ASP A 431 -1.00 13.12 -24.83
N ALA A 432 -1.02 11.91 -24.24
CA ALA A 432 -2.12 10.97 -24.45
C ALA A 432 -3.48 11.55 -23.99
N ALA A 433 -3.50 12.33 -22.91
CA ALA A 433 -4.71 12.98 -22.42
C ALA A 433 -5.27 14.02 -23.40
N VAL A 434 -4.40 14.72 -24.14
CA VAL A 434 -4.82 15.64 -25.21
C VAL A 434 -5.34 14.85 -26.39
N ARG A 435 -4.56 13.89 -26.91
CA ARG A 435 -4.94 13.10 -28.10
C ARG A 435 -6.21 12.28 -27.96
N LEU A 436 -6.49 11.77 -26.74
CA LEU A 436 -7.64 10.90 -26.47
C LEU A 436 -8.82 11.64 -25.83
N GLY A 437 -8.62 12.87 -25.36
CA GLY A 437 -9.60 13.63 -24.60
C GLY A 437 -9.98 14.97 -25.19
N THR A 438 -9.52 15.34 -26.39
CA THR A 438 -9.90 16.60 -27.06
C THR A 438 -10.53 16.35 -28.41
N GLN A 439 -11.24 17.36 -28.94
CA GLN A 439 -11.90 17.34 -30.25
C GLN A 439 -11.45 18.56 -31.08
N HIS A 440 -12.29 19.59 -31.22
CA HIS A 440 -12.01 20.76 -32.06
C HIS A 440 -10.92 21.67 -31.49
N ILE A 441 -10.87 21.82 -30.16
CA ILE A 441 -9.83 22.60 -29.46
C ILE A 441 -8.83 21.59 -28.92
N ALA A 442 -7.68 21.45 -29.58
CA ALA A 442 -6.71 20.40 -29.28
C ALA A 442 -5.29 20.92 -29.01
N THR A 443 -5.03 22.20 -29.24
CA THR A 443 -3.73 22.82 -28.97
C THR A 443 -3.84 23.91 -27.90
N ALA A 444 -2.72 24.28 -27.30
CA ALA A 444 -2.66 25.38 -26.35
C ALA A 444 -2.97 26.73 -27.05
N GLU A 445 -2.67 26.86 -28.33
CA GLU A 445 -2.95 28.04 -29.14
C GLU A 445 -4.45 28.19 -29.40
N ASP A 446 -5.11 27.10 -29.87
CA ASP A 446 -6.57 27.07 -30.05
C ASP A 446 -7.29 27.40 -28.73
N LEU A 447 -6.81 26.85 -27.62
CA LEU A 447 -7.36 27.14 -26.29
C LEU A 447 -7.22 28.62 -25.93
N LEU A 448 -6.05 29.23 -26.13
CA LEU A 448 -5.86 30.66 -25.85
C LEU A 448 -6.74 31.56 -26.74
N HIS A 449 -6.90 31.23 -28.02
CA HIS A 449 -7.83 31.94 -28.89
C HIS A 449 -9.26 31.86 -28.38
N GLU A 450 -9.73 30.69 -28.02
CA GLU A 450 -11.08 30.49 -27.49
C GLU A 450 -11.28 31.23 -26.14
N VAL A 451 -10.29 31.17 -25.24
CA VAL A 451 -10.34 31.87 -23.95
C VAL A 451 -10.36 33.37 -24.15
N ARG A 452 -9.59 33.93 -25.09
CA ARG A 452 -9.60 35.36 -25.40
C ARG A 452 -10.96 35.80 -25.97
N LEU A 453 -11.58 34.96 -26.81
CA LEU A 453 -12.92 35.24 -27.33
C LEU A 453 -13.99 35.24 -26.23
N ARG A 454 -13.93 34.27 -25.30
CA ARG A 454 -14.91 34.15 -24.20
C ARG A 454 -14.70 35.16 -23.08
N CYS A 455 -13.46 35.60 -22.90
CA CYS A 455 -13.07 36.50 -21.81
C CYS A 455 -12.27 37.71 -22.35
N PRO A 456 -12.90 38.58 -23.19
CA PRO A 456 -12.17 39.65 -23.87
C PRO A 456 -11.52 40.64 -22.92
N ASP A 457 -12.17 40.94 -21.77
CA ASP A 457 -11.73 41.92 -20.77
C ASP A 457 -10.85 41.30 -19.65
N ALA A 458 -10.60 39.99 -19.68
CA ALA A 458 -9.84 39.32 -18.64
C ALA A 458 -8.33 39.49 -18.80
N PHE A 459 -7.63 39.48 -17.66
CA PHE A 459 -6.18 39.38 -17.62
C PHE A 459 -5.78 37.91 -17.76
N ILE A 460 -5.38 37.52 -18.97
CA ILE A 460 -5.02 36.14 -19.31
C ILE A 460 -3.55 35.89 -19.02
N VAL A 461 -3.29 34.86 -18.20
CA VAL A 461 -1.96 34.37 -17.86
C VAL A 461 -1.76 32.99 -18.50
N TYR A 462 -0.80 32.88 -19.40
CA TYR A 462 -0.38 31.59 -19.96
C TYR A 462 0.82 31.04 -19.22
N LYS A 463 0.71 29.80 -18.71
CA LYS A 463 1.79 29.08 -18.02
C LYS A 463 2.28 27.92 -18.88
N PRO A 464 3.44 28.01 -19.58
CA PRO A 464 4.00 26.90 -20.33
C PRO A 464 4.27 25.66 -19.46
N HIS A 465 4.12 24.46 -20.03
CA HIS A 465 4.36 23.20 -19.31
C HIS A 465 5.85 23.03 -18.94
N PRO A 466 6.20 22.53 -17.74
CA PRO A 466 7.59 22.37 -17.31
C PRO A 466 8.46 21.51 -18.25
N ASP A 467 7.92 20.43 -18.83
CA ASP A 467 8.65 19.59 -19.79
C ASP A 467 8.91 20.28 -21.14
N VAL A 468 8.07 21.25 -21.49
CA VAL A 468 8.27 22.10 -22.68
C VAL A 468 9.37 23.12 -22.38
N LEU A 469 9.32 23.80 -21.23
CA LEU A 469 10.36 24.74 -20.79
C LEU A 469 11.73 24.09 -20.66
N SER A 470 11.77 22.83 -20.22
CA SER A 470 13.02 22.07 -20.08
C SER A 470 13.57 21.51 -21.40
N GLY A 471 12.87 21.71 -22.51
CA GLY A 471 13.23 21.14 -23.82
C GLY A 471 13.03 19.62 -23.97
N ASN A 472 12.46 18.97 -22.96
CA ASN A 472 12.19 17.52 -23.00
C ASN A 472 11.06 17.16 -23.99
N ARG A 473 10.13 18.10 -24.26
CA ARG A 473 8.95 17.91 -25.11
C ARG A 473 8.70 19.14 -26.01
N ARG A 474 7.95 18.93 -27.08
CA ARG A 474 7.49 20.00 -27.99
C ARG A 474 6.18 20.61 -27.49
N GLY A 475 5.90 21.88 -27.83
CA GLY A 475 4.65 22.58 -27.48
C GLY A 475 4.84 24.03 -27.03
N LEU A 476 6.02 24.63 -27.29
CA LEU A 476 6.18 26.06 -27.10
C LEU A 476 5.45 26.79 -28.24
N ILE A 477 4.57 27.71 -27.85
CA ILE A 477 3.76 28.51 -28.78
C ILE A 477 4.09 30.00 -28.61
N ASP A 478 3.82 30.80 -29.63
CA ASP A 478 3.84 32.26 -29.50
C ASP A 478 2.51 32.75 -28.91
N ALA A 479 2.45 32.81 -27.57
CA ALA A 479 1.26 33.21 -26.83
C ALA A 479 1.21 34.71 -26.54
N ALA A 480 2.20 35.49 -26.95
CA ALA A 480 2.35 36.90 -26.57
C ALA A 480 1.23 37.79 -27.13
N SER A 481 0.62 37.40 -28.27
CA SER A 481 -0.52 38.13 -28.86
C SER A 481 -1.87 37.79 -28.21
N LEU A 482 -1.98 36.68 -27.47
CA LEU A 482 -3.22 36.15 -26.93
C LEU A 482 -3.31 36.26 -25.41
N ALA A 483 -2.18 36.19 -24.71
CA ALA A 483 -2.10 36.31 -23.26
C ALA A 483 -1.48 37.65 -22.85
N ASN A 484 -1.98 38.21 -21.74
CA ASN A 484 -1.38 39.42 -21.15
C ASN A 484 -0.02 39.15 -20.54
N VAL A 485 0.17 37.91 -20.02
CA VAL A 485 1.46 37.45 -19.47
C VAL A 485 1.72 36.01 -19.89
N VAL A 486 2.94 35.74 -20.37
CA VAL A 486 3.49 34.39 -20.52
C VAL A 486 4.44 34.13 -19.34
N ASP A 487 3.91 33.50 -18.29
CA ASP A 487 4.69 33.29 -17.05
C ASP A 487 5.53 32.00 -17.13
N ARG A 488 6.83 32.13 -17.28
CA ARG A 488 7.80 31.04 -17.32
C ARG A 488 8.41 30.73 -15.96
N ASP A 489 8.40 31.71 -15.04
CA ASP A 489 9.19 31.69 -13.82
C ASP A 489 8.43 31.26 -12.56
N SER A 490 7.15 31.60 -12.44
CA SER A 490 6.35 31.28 -11.26
C SER A 490 6.00 29.79 -11.19
N ASP A 491 5.71 29.28 -10.00
CA ASP A 491 5.12 27.95 -9.87
C ASP A 491 3.61 27.97 -10.18
N LEU A 492 3.10 26.81 -10.58
CA LEU A 492 1.70 26.66 -10.98
C LEU A 492 0.73 27.00 -9.84
N ILE A 493 1.05 26.57 -8.60
CA ILE A 493 0.15 26.78 -7.46
C ILE A 493 0.05 28.24 -7.09
N SER A 494 1.16 28.98 -7.10
CA SER A 494 1.13 30.43 -6.87
C SER A 494 0.28 31.17 -7.92
N LEU A 495 0.24 30.67 -9.16
CA LEU A 495 -0.65 31.20 -10.21
C LEU A 495 -2.10 30.80 -9.99
N ILE A 496 -2.38 29.55 -9.60
CA ILE A 496 -3.74 29.11 -9.25
C ILE A 496 -4.27 29.90 -8.05
N GLU A 497 -3.45 30.18 -7.04
CA GLU A 497 -3.87 30.94 -5.85
C GLU A 497 -4.40 32.34 -6.19
N ILE A 498 -3.80 33.03 -7.15
CA ILE A 498 -4.18 34.38 -7.57
C ILE A 498 -5.23 34.39 -8.68
N ALA A 499 -5.40 33.28 -9.43
CA ALA A 499 -6.39 33.20 -10.50
C ALA A 499 -7.82 33.15 -9.95
N ASP A 500 -8.78 33.77 -10.67
CA ASP A 500 -10.20 33.64 -10.41
C ASP A 500 -10.77 32.37 -11.02
N GLU A 501 -10.24 31.99 -12.19
CA GLU A 501 -10.64 30.79 -12.91
C GLU A 501 -9.50 30.21 -13.74
N VAL A 502 -9.61 28.92 -14.03
CA VAL A 502 -8.61 28.14 -14.79
C VAL A 502 -9.28 27.51 -16.01
N HIS A 503 -8.70 27.75 -17.19
CA HIS A 503 -9.16 27.20 -18.46
C HIS A 503 -8.15 26.19 -18.98
N THR A 504 -8.57 24.94 -19.24
CA THR A 504 -7.65 23.86 -19.61
C THR A 504 -8.28 22.90 -20.62
N LEU A 505 -7.44 22.23 -21.40
CA LEU A 505 -7.89 21.12 -22.24
C LEU A 505 -8.23 19.90 -21.36
N SER A 506 -7.22 19.18 -20.92
CA SER A 506 -7.37 17.96 -20.11
C SER A 506 -6.29 17.85 -19.01
N SER A 507 -5.68 18.98 -18.63
CA SER A 507 -4.56 19.01 -17.69
C SER A 507 -4.99 18.66 -16.27
N LEU A 508 -4.12 17.96 -15.55
CA LEU A 508 -4.25 17.75 -14.11
C LEU A 508 -4.29 19.08 -13.32
N SER A 509 -3.74 20.17 -13.89
CA SER A 509 -3.80 21.52 -13.30
C SER A 509 -5.22 21.98 -13.01
N GLY A 510 -6.20 21.55 -13.82
CA GLY A 510 -7.61 21.82 -13.53
C GLY A 510 -8.10 21.11 -12.28
N PHE A 511 -7.70 19.87 -12.03
CA PHE A 511 -8.00 19.19 -10.77
C PHE A 511 -7.30 19.87 -9.57
N GLU A 512 -6.03 20.27 -9.73
CA GLU A 512 -5.30 21.01 -8.70
C GLU A 512 -5.96 22.36 -8.37
N ALA A 513 -6.55 23.03 -9.36
CA ALA A 513 -7.33 24.24 -9.16
C ALA A 513 -8.68 23.95 -8.48
N LEU A 514 -9.38 22.92 -8.94
CA LEU A 514 -10.69 22.52 -8.41
C LEU A 514 -10.63 22.18 -6.91
N ILE A 515 -9.63 21.39 -6.48
CA ILE A 515 -9.45 21.07 -5.05
C ILE A 515 -9.07 22.28 -4.19
N ARG A 516 -8.65 23.40 -4.79
CA ARG A 516 -8.39 24.70 -4.15
C ARG A 516 -9.55 25.68 -4.26
N GLY A 517 -10.72 25.20 -4.73
CA GLY A 517 -11.95 25.97 -4.79
C GLY A 517 -12.01 26.97 -5.94
N LYS A 518 -11.17 26.83 -6.97
CA LYS A 518 -11.22 27.70 -8.16
C LYS A 518 -12.26 27.21 -9.17
N ARG A 519 -12.85 28.14 -9.92
CA ARG A 519 -13.68 27.82 -11.07
C ARG A 519 -12.82 27.21 -12.17
N VAL A 520 -13.26 26.11 -12.75
CA VAL A 520 -12.52 25.39 -13.78
C VAL A 520 -13.38 25.20 -15.03
N HIS A 521 -12.83 25.58 -16.17
CA HIS A 521 -13.42 25.39 -17.50
C HIS A 521 -12.60 24.35 -18.27
N THR A 522 -13.25 23.31 -18.80
CA THR A 522 -12.60 22.26 -19.57
C THR A 522 -13.05 22.28 -21.02
N TYR A 523 -12.09 22.18 -21.92
CA TYR A 523 -12.30 22.14 -23.38
C TYR A 523 -12.01 20.76 -23.97
N GLY A 524 -11.58 19.84 -23.12
CA GLY A 524 -11.45 18.43 -23.35
C GLY A 524 -12.22 17.63 -22.30
N LEU A 525 -11.90 16.34 -22.17
CA LEU A 525 -12.59 15.39 -21.31
C LEU A 525 -11.66 14.84 -20.19
N PRO A 526 -11.07 15.69 -19.32
CA PRO A 526 -10.30 15.19 -18.20
C PRO A 526 -11.17 14.37 -17.25
N PHE A 527 -10.55 13.56 -16.40
CA PHE A 527 -11.27 12.66 -15.50
C PHE A 527 -12.20 13.35 -14.50
N TYR A 528 -11.99 14.63 -14.24
CA TYR A 528 -12.75 15.44 -13.29
C TYR A 528 -13.89 16.28 -13.94
N SER A 529 -14.02 16.29 -15.28
CA SER A 529 -15.13 16.93 -15.99
C SER A 529 -16.38 16.04 -16.05
N GLY A 530 -17.54 16.61 -16.34
CA GLY A 530 -18.81 15.88 -16.52
C GLY A 530 -19.47 15.37 -15.22
N TRP A 531 -19.09 15.91 -14.05
CA TRP A 531 -19.62 15.52 -12.75
C TRP A 531 -20.38 16.67 -12.04
N GLY A 532 -20.68 17.77 -12.74
CA GLY A 532 -21.35 18.95 -12.19
C GLY A 532 -20.44 19.91 -11.40
N LEU A 533 -19.11 19.72 -11.45
CA LEU A 533 -18.12 20.49 -10.69
C LEU A 533 -17.31 21.47 -11.54
N THR A 534 -17.39 21.35 -12.86
CA THR A 534 -16.64 22.13 -13.84
C THR A 534 -17.58 22.68 -14.92
N ASN A 535 -17.13 23.71 -15.65
CA ASN A 535 -17.82 24.22 -16.83
C ASN A 535 -17.23 23.52 -18.06
N ASP A 536 -17.95 22.55 -18.60
CA ASP A 536 -17.43 21.63 -19.61
C ASP A 536 -17.90 22.01 -21.00
N ALA A 537 -16.97 22.11 -21.96
CA ALA A 537 -17.28 22.35 -23.37
C ALA A 537 -17.70 21.06 -24.11
N LEU A 538 -17.36 19.89 -23.55
CA LEU A 538 -17.66 18.58 -24.13
C LEU A 538 -18.39 17.71 -23.08
N GLU A 539 -19.31 16.89 -23.54
CA GLU A 539 -20.06 15.95 -22.72
C GLU A 539 -19.45 14.54 -22.79
N GLN A 540 -19.56 13.79 -21.68
CA GLN A 540 -19.14 12.41 -21.58
C GLN A 540 -20.30 11.52 -21.15
N PRO A 541 -20.88 10.71 -22.07
CA PRO A 541 -22.16 10.02 -21.84
C PRO A 541 -22.16 8.99 -20.72
N TRP A 542 -20.99 8.46 -20.34
CA TRP A 542 -20.89 7.49 -19.23
C TRP A 542 -20.53 8.11 -17.88
N ARG A 543 -20.51 9.42 -17.73
CA ARG A 543 -20.41 10.14 -16.45
C ARG A 543 -21.81 10.60 -16.08
N THR A 544 -22.52 9.74 -15.33
CA THR A 544 -23.99 9.87 -15.16
C THR A 544 -24.42 10.37 -13.78
N ARG A 545 -23.45 10.72 -12.93
CA ARG A 545 -23.72 11.13 -11.54
C ARG A 545 -23.20 12.53 -11.28
N GLU A 546 -23.99 13.35 -10.57
CA GLU A 546 -23.51 14.58 -9.98
C GLU A 546 -22.73 14.25 -8.68
N LEU A 547 -21.57 14.87 -8.51
CA LEU A 547 -20.70 14.67 -7.38
C LEU A 547 -20.51 15.94 -6.58
N THR A 548 -20.27 15.78 -5.27
CA THR A 548 -19.63 16.83 -4.48
C THR A 548 -18.12 16.78 -4.69
N LEU A 549 -17.42 17.88 -4.38
CA LEU A 549 -15.97 17.94 -4.48
C LEU A 549 -15.29 16.91 -3.54
N ASP A 550 -15.89 16.62 -2.39
CA ASP A 550 -15.38 15.63 -1.45
C ASP A 550 -15.55 14.20 -2.00
N MET A 551 -16.66 13.90 -2.70
CA MET A 551 -16.87 12.62 -3.41
C MET A 551 -15.83 12.44 -4.54
N LEU A 552 -15.62 13.45 -5.35
CA LEU A 552 -14.58 13.42 -6.39
C LEU A 552 -13.19 13.18 -5.77
N THR A 553 -12.86 13.92 -4.70
CA THR A 553 -11.58 13.77 -3.99
C THR A 553 -11.41 12.37 -3.40
N ALA A 554 -12.46 11.81 -2.79
CA ALA A 554 -12.45 10.44 -2.26
C ALA A 554 -12.20 9.42 -3.37
N GLY A 555 -12.91 9.49 -4.48
CA GLY A 555 -12.70 8.60 -5.62
C GLY A 555 -11.28 8.69 -6.18
N VAL A 556 -10.82 9.93 -6.44
CA VAL A 556 -9.54 10.20 -7.10
C VAL A 556 -8.33 9.94 -6.20
N LEU A 557 -8.39 10.28 -4.91
CA LEU A 557 -7.22 10.22 -4.03
C LEU A 557 -7.27 9.11 -2.99
N LEU A 558 -8.46 8.64 -2.53
CA LEU A 558 -8.53 7.59 -1.52
C LEU A 558 -8.70 6.20 -2.15
N ARG A 559 -9.54 6.05 -3.20
CA ARG A 559 -9.92 4.74 -3.71
C ARG A 559 -9.13 4.28 -4.95
N TYR A 560 -8.78 5.19 -5.85
CA TYR A 560 -8.23 4.80 -7.14
C TYR A 560 -6.73 4.49 -7.12
N PRO A 561 -5.81 5.36 -6.61
CA PRO A 561 -4.38 5.11 -6.57
C PRO A 561 -3.98 4.11 -5.47
N LEU A 562 -2.79 3.55 -5.65
CA LEU A 562 -2.02 2.86 -4.63
C LEU A 562 -0.84 3.75 -4.24
N TYR A 563 -0.55 3.85 -2.96
CA TYR A 563 0.51 4.67 -2.39
C TYR A 563 1.60 3.79 -1.80
N TRP A 564 2.87 4.04 -2.17
CA TRP A 564 4.00 3.22 -1.75
C TRP A 564 5.02 4.04 -0.99
N ASP A 565 5.32 3.59 0.21
CA ASP A 565 6.43 4.14 1.00
C ASP A 565 7.72 3.38 0.71
N TRP A 566 8.64 4.03 0.02
CA TRP A 566 9.91 3.45 -0.41
C TRP A 566 10.84 3.10 0.74
N SER A 567 10.77 3.82 1.87
CA SER A 567 11.60 3.58 3.05
C SER A 567 11.07 2.42 3.89
N LEU A 568 9.75 2.32 4.04
CA LEU A 568 9.10 1.23 4.74
C LEU A 568 8.90 0.00 3.86
N ARG A 569 8.91 0.15 2.53
CA ARG A 569 8.55 -0.89 1.57
C ARG A 569 7.18 -1.48 1.85
N LEU A 570 6.21 -0.61 2.09
CA LEU A 570 4.83 -0.94 2.34
C LEU A 570 3.92 -0.02 1.54
N PHE A 571 2.72 -0.50 1.23
CA PHE A 571 1.65 0.42 0.87
C PHE A 571 1.28 1.27 2.09
N THR A 572 0.88 2.50 1.83
CA THR A 572 0.59 3.51 2.85
C THR A 572 -0.62 4.33 2.44
N THR A 573 -0.93 5.35 3.23
CA THR A 573 -2.06 6.24 3.00
C THR A 573 -1.66 7.48 2.18
N PRO A 574 -2.60 8.15 1.48
CA PRO A 574 -2.32 9.41 0.79
C PRO A 574 -1.86 10.51 1.75
N GLU A 575 -2.36 10.53 3.00
CA GLU A 575 -1.96 11.50 4.02
C GLU A 575 -0.46 11.38 4.36
N ALA A 576 0.03 10.16 4.46
CA ALA A 576 1.45 9.90 4.67
C ALA A 576 2.31 10.44 3.52
N ILE A 577 1.86 10.23 2.28
CA ILE A 577 2.55 10.74 1.09
C ILE A 577 2.49 12.28 1.03
N VAL A 578 1.34 12.89 1.32
CA VAL A 578 1.22 14.36 1.37
C VAL A 578 2.23 14.95 2.37
N ARG A 579 2.36 14.39 3.56
CA ARG A 579 3.35 14.82 4.56
C ARG A 579 4.79 14.63 4.10
N GLN A 580 5.10 13.51 3.45
CA GLN A 580 6.43 13.28 2.87
C GLN A 580 6.79 14.31 1.78
N LEU A 581 5.82 14.66 0.93
CA LEU A 581 6.00 15.61 -0.17
C LEU A 581 6.02 17.07 0.30
N ALA A 582 5.36 17.40 1.40
CA ALA A 582 5.19 18.77 1.90
C ALA A 582 6.51 19.52 2.13
N SER A 583 7.52 18.83 2.67
CA SER A 583 8.85 19.43 2.91
C SER A 583 9.55 19.89 1.63
N THR A 584 9.20 19.26 0.50
CA THR A 584 9.75 19.61 -0.82
C THR A 584 8.87 20.62 -1.54
N ALA A 585 7.56 20.53 -1.38
CA ALA A 585 6.59 21.44 -1.97
C ALA A 585 6.83 22.90 -1.54
N SER A 586 7.26 23.13 -0.29
CA SER A 586 7.52 24.46 0.29
C SER A 586 8.91 25.05 -0.04
N ARG A 587 9.80 24.30 -0.71
CA ARG A 587 11.13 24.82 -1.09
C ARG A 587 11.03 25.95 -2.13
N PRO A 588 12.05 26.81 -2.24
CA PRO A 588 12.17 27.68 -3.41
C PRO A 588 12.17 26.86 -4.70
N LEU A 589 11.45 27.33 -5.72
CA LEU A 589 11.39 26.68 -7.02
C LEU A 589 12.78 26.57 -7.63
N GLU A 590 13.25 25.35 -7.89
CA GLU A 590 14.52 25.11 -8.57
C GLU A 590 14.42 25.61 -10.02
N LYS A 591 15.45 26.29 -10.52
CA LYS A 591 15.53 26.68 -11.94
C LYS A 591 15.57 25.41 -12.79
N ILE A 592 14.59 25.27 -13.68
CA ILE A 592 14.51 24.15 -14.61
C ILE A 592 15.42 24.41 -15.83
N GLU A 593 15.43 25.66 -16.29
CA GLU A 593 16.31 26.11 -17.39
C GLU A 593 17.74 26.37 -16.90
N GLY A 594 18.75 25.80 -17.59
CA GLY A 594 20.17 26.06 -17.33
C GLY A 594 20.81 25.30 -16.18
N ASP A 595 20.12 24.36 -15.52
CA ASP A 595 20.73 23.52 -14.47
C ASP A 595 21.65 22.46 -15.07
N ARG A 596 22.96 22.79 -15.19
CA ARG A 596 24.00 21.87 -15.71
C ARG A 596 24.16 20.60 -14.85
N LEU A 597 23.81 20.66 -13.56
CA LEU A 597 23.90 19.50 -12.65
C LEU A 597 22.71 18.54 -12.80
N ARG A 598 21.63 18.96 -13.47
CA ARG A 598 20.45 18.11 -13.69
C ARG A 598 20.77 16.84 -14.45
N LEU A 599 21.59 16.93 -15.53
CA LEU A 599 22.03 15.77 -16.30
C LEU A 599 22.86 14.81 -15.45
N LEU A 600 23.76 15.33 -14.63
CA LEU A 600 24.57 14.50 -13.71
C LEU A 600 23.69 13.80 -12.67
N ARG A 601 22.77 14.54 -12.03
CA ARG A 601 21.79 13.95 -11.09
C ARG A 601 20.91 12.89 -11.75
N LYS A 602 20.50 13.11 -13.00
CA LYS A 602 19.73 12.15 -13.79
C LYS A 602 20.54 10.89 -14.09
N ALA A 603 21.82 11.03 -14.46
CA ALA A 603 22.73 9.90 -14.70
C ALA A 603 22.97 9.08 -13.42
N ILE A 604 23.20 9.73 -12.27
CA ILE A 604 23.36 9.05 -10.96
C ILE A 604 22.08 8.26 -10.60
N ARG A 605 20.89 8.87 -10.77
CA ARG A 605 19.62 8.19 -10.53
C ARG A 605 19.43 7.00 -11.47
N TRP A 606 19.76 7.17 -12.74
CA TRP A 606 19.72 6.11 -13.74
C TRP A 606 20.62 4.92 -13.35
N SER A 607 21.87 5.17 -12.96
CA SER A 607 22.81 4.13 -12.51
C SER A 607 22.30 3.41 -11.26
N ARG A 608 21.80 4.15 -10.27
CA ARG A 608 21.21 3.59 -9.04
C ARG A 608 19.99 2.70 -9.36
N ASN A 609 19.13 3.12 -10.25
CA ASN A 609 17.96 2.35 -10.67
C ASN A 609 18.36 1.07 -11.41
N GLY A 610 19.41 1.13 -12.23
CA GLY A 610 20.01 -0.03 -12.87
C GLY A 610 20.54 -1.04 -11.87
N LEU A 611 21.29 -0.59 -10.87
CA LEU A 611 21.80 -1.44 -9.79
C LEU A 611 20.65 -2.07 -8.96
N TRP A 612 19.62 -1.32 -8.66
CA TRP A 612 18.44 -1.84 -7.97
C TRP A 612 17.71 -2.91 -8.79
N TYR A 613 17.57 -2.68 -10.08
CA TYR A 613 16.94 -3.65 -10.98
C TYR A 613 17.77 -4.96 -11.07
N LEU A 614 19.09 -4.86 -11.18
CA LEU A 614 19.98 -6.01 -11.16
C LEU A 614 19.90 -6.76 -9.82
N ALA A 615 19.93 -6.05 -8.71
CA ALA A 615 19.79 -6.67 -7.39
C ALA A 615 18.45 -7.39 -7.22
N TRP A 616 17.35 -6.83 -7.77
CA TRP A 616 16.05 -7.49 -7.77
C TRP A 616 16.07 -8.77 -8.62
N GLN A 617 16.66 -8.74 -9.81
CA GLN A 617 16.79 -9.93 -10.66
C GLN A 617 17.61 -11.04 -10.00
N CYS A 618 18.72 -10.68 -9.36
CA CYS A 618 19.57 -11.63 -8.63
C CYS A 618 18.80 -12.30 -7.48
N ARG A 619 18.04 -11.52 -6.68
CA ARG A 619 17.20 -12.06 -5.60
C ARG A 619 16.14 -13.01 -6.13
N LYS A 620 15.43 -12.63 -7.20
CA LYS A 620 14.42 -13.48 -7.83
C LYS A 620 15.01 -14.80 -8.34
N SER A 621 16.19 -14.77 -8.95
CA SER A 621 16.90 -15.95 -9.41
C SER A 621 17.33 -16.87 -8.25
N PHE A 622 17.66 -16.28 -7.10
CA PHE A 622 17.98 -17.02 -5.89
C PHE A 622 16.74 -17.65 -5.25
N GLU A 623 15.63 -16.91 -5.17
CA GLU A 623 14.34 -17.40 -4.64
C GLU A 623 13.77 -18.54 -5.49
N LEU A 624 13.89 -18.47 -6.82
CA LEU A 624 13.47 -19.55 -7.72
C LEU A 624 14.33 -20.82 -7.58
N ARG A 625 15.61 -20.69 -7.21
CA ARG A 625 16.50 -21.83 -6.95
C ARG A 625 16.27 -22.46 -5.57
N THR A 626 15.63 -21.75 -4.65
CA THR A 626 15.36 -22.20 -3.29
C THR A 626 13.92 -22.66 -3.06
N GLN A 627 13.03 -22.53 -4.04
CA GLN A 627 11.72 -23.18 -4.00
C GLN A 627 11.92 -24.68 -4.24
N PRO A 628 11.41 -25.57 -3.36
CA PRO A 628 11.38 -26.99 -3.66
C PRO A 628 10.54 -27.21 -4.93
N ASN A 629 11.07 -28.01 -5.87
CA ASN A 629 10.32 -28.46 -7.03
C ASN A 629 9.03 -29.12 -6.53
N THR A 630 7.91 -28.42 -6.59
CA THR A 630 6.60 -29.04 -6.55
C THR A 630 6.39 -29.73 -7.90
N THR A 631 6.94 -30.92 -8.04
CA THR A 631 6.58 -31.82 -9.13
C THR A 631 5.07 -32.11 -8.96
N PRO A 632 4.24 -31.93 -9.99
CA PRO A 632 2.84 -32.34 -9.89
C PRO A 632 2.83 -33.84 -9.61
N GLN A 633 2.14 -34.23 -8.54
CA GLN A 633 1.88 -35.64 -8.25
C GLN A 633 1.29 -36.29 -9.50
N ARG A 634 2.00 -37.27 -10.03
CA ARG A 634 1.47 -38.17 -11.06
C ARG A 634 0.20 -38.80 -10.49
N THR A 635 -0.92 -38.51 -11.10
CA THR A 635 -2.15 -39.27 -10.96
C THR A 635 -1.83 -40.76 -11.16
N PHE A 636 -1.96 -41.53 -10.10
CA PHE A 636 -1.97 -42.99 -10.20
C PHE A 636 -3.21 -43.40 -11.03
N ARG A 637 -2.98 -43.79 -12.27
CA ARG A 637 -3.94 -44.56 -13.02
C ARG A 637 -4.08 -45.91 -12.32
N SER A 638 -5.28 -46.22 -11.85
CA SER A 638 -5.68 -47.54 -11.47
C SER A 638 -5.60 -48.43 -12.70
N VAL A 639 -4.68 -49.38 -12.68
CA VAL A 639 -4.71 -50.53 -13.59
C VAL A 639 -5.70 -51.54 -12.98
N HIS A 640 -6.90 -51.60 -13.54
CA HIS A 640 -7.71 -52.79 -13.45
C HIS A 640 -7.23 -53.74 -14.54
N GLY A 641 -6.78 -54.88 -14.16
CA GLY A 641 -6.51 -56.07 -14.98
C GLY A 641 -6.94 -57.29 -14.20
N GLU A 642 -8.00 -57.90 -14.71
CA GLU A 642 -8.50 -59.27 -14.47
C GLU A 642 -8.84 -59.70 -13.05
#